data_a07e50945748448d450a5dd34a41235b
#
_entry.id   a07e50945748448d450a5dd34a41235b
#
_cell.length_a   1.000
_cell.length_b   1.000
_cell.length_c   1.000
_cell.angle_alpha   90.00
_cell.angle_beta   90.00
_cell.angle_gamma   90.00
#
_symmetry.space_group_name_H-M   'P 1'
#
loop_
_entity.id
_entity.type
_entity.pdbx_description
1 polymer ?
#
loop_
_entity_poly.entity_id
_entity_poly.type
_entity_poly.pdbx_seq_one_letter_code
_entity_poly.pdbx_strand_id
1 'polypeptide(L)'
;MKVLKFGGTSVGSVESILSLKAIVEKEAQKQPIIVVVSALGGITDKLIATSLLAQKGDETWKDEFQAMVERHHKMIDTIITDPRKREQLFNIVDSLFEQLRSIYFGVYLIHDLSKKTQDAIVSYGERLSSNIVATLVQGAKWYDSREFIKTVRKNHKNTLDSELTNRLVRRTFSDLQRISLVPGFISKDRDTDEITNLGRGGSDYTAAIIAAALDAEILEIWTDVDGFMTADPRVIKTAYTIKELSYIEAMELCNFGAKVVYPPTIYPVCVKNIPIRVKNTFNPDGEGSIIKQKVANNDKPIKGISSINGTTLITVAGLSMVGVIGVNRRIFTALADNGISVFMVSQASSENSTSIGVRDQDAAEAVEVLNGEFAKEIETGAMYPMHAENGLATIAVVGENMKNTPGIAGKLFGTLGRAGISMIACAQGAPQTNISFVVKSEHLRKALNAIHDSFFLSEYKVLNLFVCGVGTVGGQLLEQIHNQYEELKRTKRLKLNVVGIATSKKALFNSDGIDLANYRELLADAPESNEKKLRDAIIEMNCFNSVFVDCTASKEVAEIYQPLLEHNISVIAANKIAASSSYEKYARLKETALARGVFFRYETNVGAGLPIIGTINDLRNSGDVILKIEAVLSGTLNFIFNEISADVTLSEAVRRAKEQGYSEPDPRIDLSGKDVIRKLVILAREAGYKVEKTDVEAHLFIPDEFFEGSIDEFWKNLPKLDADFEARRKQLDAEGKRWRFVATFDHGKLSVALKEVDRTHPFYNLQGSNNIVALTTERYREYPMLIQGYGAGASVTAAGVFANIMSIANI
;
A
#
# COMPACT_ATOMS: atom_id res chain seq x y z
N MET A 1 37.27 9.78 -19.43
CA MET A 1 36.43 10.98 -19.33
C MET A 1 34.99 10.60 -18.92
N LYS A 2 34.29 11.50 -18.30
CA LYS A 2 32.87 11.31 -17.92
C LYS A 2 31.94 12.25 -18.69
N VAL A 3 30.71 11.83 -18.90
CA VAL A 3 29.62 12.69 -19.35
C VAL A 3 28.64 12.87 -18.18
N LEU A 4 28.37 14.13 -17.81
CA LEU A 4 27.43 14.49 -16.76
C LEU A 4 26.22 15.17 -17.40
N LYS A 5 25.01 14.67 -17.13
CA LYS A 5 23.77 15.34 -17.57
C LYS A 5 23.02 15.89 -16.37
N PHE A 6 22.57 17.13 -16.45
CA PHE A 6 21.74 17.79 -15.45
C PHE A 6 20.34 18.06 -15.99
N GLY A 7 19.33 17.54 -15.30
CA GLY A 7 17.91 17.71 -15.66
C GLY A 7 17.39 19.11 -15.36
N GLY A 8 16.15 19.40 -15.81
CA GLY A 8 15.54 20.71 -15.61
C GLY A 8 15.37 21.12 -14.14
N THR A 9 15.15 20.19 -13.24
CA THR A 9 15.10 20.43 -11.78
C THR A 9 16.47 20.79 -11.23
N SER A 10 17.54 20.20 -11.77
CA SER A 10 18.93 20.46 -11.38
C SER A 10 19.47 21.83 -11.86
N VAL A 11 18.76 22.49 -12.78
CA VAL A 11 19.07 23.84 -13.27
C VAL A 11 17.91 24.82 -13.01
N GLY A 12 16.87 24.42 -12.27
CA GLY A 12 15.61 25.16 -12.13
C GLY A 12 15.60 26.27 -11.11
N SER A 13 16.52 26.29 -10.16
CA SER A 13 16.65 27.25 -9.07
C SER A 13 18.10 27.69 -8.84
N VAL A 14 18.30 28.78 -8.13
CA VAL A 14 19.62 29.26 -7.72
C VAL A 14 20.38 28.19 -6.94
N GLU A 15 19.74 27.54 -5.99
CA GLU A 15 20.32 26.48 -5.15
C GLU A 15 20.79 25.29 -6.00
N SER A 16 19.94 24.82 -6.91
CA SER A 16 20.27 23.67 -7.77
C SER A 16 21.43 23.97 -8.73
N ILE A 17 21.49 25.18 -9.29
CA ILE A 17 22.59 25.61 -10.18
C ILE A 17 23.92 25.76 -9.42
N LEU A 18 23.89 26.24 -8.18
CA LEU A 18 25.09 26.30 -7.34
C LEU A 18 25.59 24.91 -6.95
N SER A 19 24.68 23.98 -6.66
CA SER A 19 25.00 22.57 -6.45
C SER A 19 25.61 21.95 -7.71
N LEU A 20 25.04 22.18 -8.89
CA LEU A 20 25.61 21.78 -10.18
C LEU A 20 27.04 22.27 -10.34
N LYS A 21 27.28 23.57 -10.09
CA LYS A 21 28.64 24.17 -10.17
C LYS A 21 29.62 23.40 -9.29
N ALA A 22 29.27 23.19 -8.02
CA ALA A 22 30.14 22.49 -7.06
C ALA A 22 30.45 21.06 -7.53
N ILE A 23 29.43 20.31 -8.05
CA ILE A 23 29.59 18.96 -8.58
C ILE A 23 30.52 18.95 -9.80
N VAL A 24 30.30 19.85 -10.76
CA VAL A 24 31.06 19.93 -12.01
C VAL A 24 32.53 20.29 -11.69
N GLU A 25 32.79 21.28 -10.86
CA GLU A 25 34.13 21.70 -10.47
C GLU A 25 34.88 20.61 -9.70
N LYS A 26 34.20 19.86 -8.80
CA LYS A 26 34.73 18.69 -8.05
C LYS A 26 35.11 17.55 -9.01
N GLU A 27 34.24 17.19 -9.95
CA GLU A 27 34.54 16.11 -10.91
C GLU A 27 35.60 16.52 -11.95
N ALA A 28 35.63 17.79 -12.37
CA ALA A 28 36.61 18.30 -13.28
C ALA A 28 38.04 18.29 -12.71
N GLN A 29 38.24 18.31 -11.39
CA GLN A 29 39.55 18.13 -10.77
C GLN A 29 40.15 16.75 -11.05
N LYS A 30 39.32 15.73 -11.19
CA LYS A 30 39.72 14.32 -11.37
C LYS A 30 40.08 14.02 -12.84
N GLN A 31 39.22 14.43 -13.77
CA GLN A 31 39.35 14.12 -15.20
C GLN A 31 38.59 15.11 -16.08
N PRO A 32 38.85 15.15 -17.42
CA PRO A 32 38.03 15.93 -18.35
C PRO A 32 36.59 15.44 -18.33
N ILE A 33 35.64 16.37 -18.41
CA ILE A 33 34.20 16.10 -18.36
C ILE A 33 33.45 16.84 -19.46
N ILE A 34 32.37 16.22 -19.94
CA ILE A 34 31.37 16.88 -20.79
C ILE A 34 30.09 17.01 -19.96
N VAL A 35 29.57 18.22 -19.89
CA VAL A 35 28.36 18.55 -19.11
C VAL A 35 27.23 18.88 -20.07
N VAL A 36 26.14 18.11 -20.02
CA VAL A 36 24.94 18.34 -20.82
C VAL A 36 23.84 18.89 -19.89
N VAL A 37 23.28 20.04 -20.25
CA VAL A 37 22.24 20.70 -19.46
C VAL A 37 20.92 20.80 -20.22
N SER A 38 19.82 20.65 -19.47
CA SER A 38 18.45 20.90 -19.95
C SER A 38 18.08 22.37 -19.82
N ALA A 39 16.93 22.77 -20.36
CA ALA A 39 16.30 24.04 -20.06
C ALA A 39 16.03 24.19 -18.56
N LEU A 40 15.91 25.43 -18.05
CA LEU A 40 15.47 25.67 -16.69
C LEU A 40 14.11 25.02 -16.43
N GLY A 41 13.91 24.42 -15.25
CA GLY A 41 12.70 23.67 -14.92
C GLY A 41 11.41 24.41 -15.26
N GLY A 42 10.54 23.79 -16.08
CA GLY A 42 9.27 24.34 -16.54
C GLY A 42 9.36 25.32 -17.71
N ILE A 43 10.56 25.71 -18.19
CA ILE A 43 10.69 26.66 -19.29
C ILE A 43 10.25 26.07 -20.63
N THR A 44 10.55 24.79 -20.89
CA THR A 44 10.10 24.12 -22.13
C THR A 44 8.59 24.14 -22.27
N ASP A 45 7.85 23.84 -21.18
CA ASP A 45 6.38 23.87 -21.16
C ASP A 45 5.86 25.32 -21.35
N LYS A 46 6.50 26.29 -20.73
CA LYS A 46 6.18 27.72 -20.92
C LYS A 46 6.41 28.18 -22.37
N LEU A 47 7.52 27.79 -22.98
CA LEU A 47 7.81 28.12 -24.39
C LEU A 47 6.71 27.56 -25.31
N ILE A 48 6.25 26.33 -25.08
CA ILE A 48 5.17 25.72 -25.85
C ILE A 48 3.84 26.45 -25.59
N ALA A 49 3.48 26.66 -24.32
CA ALA A 49 2.22 27.32 -23.96
C ALA A 49 2.15 28.74 -24.58
N THR A 50 3.23 29.53 -24.46
CA THR A 50 3.32 30.87 -25.02
C THR A 50 3.20 30.85 -26.56
N SER A 51 3.77 29.82 -27.24
CA SER A 51 3.63 29.68 -28.69
C SER A 51 2.19 29.41 -29.13
N LEU A 52 1.44 28.66 -28.34
CA LEU A 52 0.01 28.38 -28.59
C LEU A 52 -0.87 29.64 -28.33
N LEU A 53 -0.54 30.47 -27.36
CA LEU A 53 -1.21 31.75 -27.16
C LEU A 53 -0.98 32.67 -28.36
N ALA A 54 0.28 32.78 -28.81
CA ALA A 54 0.62 33.54 -30.00
C ALA A 54 -0.13 33.05 -31.26
N GLN A 55 -0.20 31.74 -31.45
CA GLN A 55 -0.96 31.10 -32.57
C GLN A 55 -2.44 31.47 -32.53
N LYS A 56 -3.06 31.57 -31.34
CA LYS A 56 -4.47 31.93 -31.16
C LYS A 56 -4.73 33.45 -31.34
N GLY A 57 -3.70 34.26 -31.50
CA GLY A 57 -3.80 35.70 -31.53
C GLY A 57 -4.09 36.31 -30.15
N ASP A 58 -3.78 35.59 -29.06
CA ASP A 58 -3.97 36.04 -27.70
C ASP A 58 -2.77 36.89 -27.25
N GLU A 59 -3.01 38.16 -26.95
CA GLU A 59 -1.97 39.12 -26.57
C GLU A 59 -1.23 38.81 -25.26
N THR A 60 -1.82 37.95 -24.40
CA THR A 60 -1.19 37.53 -23.13
C THR A 60 0.12 36.76 -23.33
N TRP A 61 0.42 36.33 -24.56
CA TRP A 61 1.73 35.76 -24.88
C TRP A 61 2.88 36.70 -24.54
N LYS A 62 2.65 38.04 -24.59
CA LYS A 62 3.68 39.05 -24.29
C LYS A 62 4.03 39.04 -22.80
N ASP A 63 3.02 38.88 -21.93
CA ASP A 63 3.19 38.84 -20.49
C ASP A 63 3.91 37.55 -20.06
N GLU A 64 3.53 36.39 -20.63
CA GLU A 64 4.21 35.12 -20.38
C GLU A 64 5.66 35.11 -20.88
N PHE A 65 5.90 35.74 -22.03
CA PHE A 65 7.26 35.92 -22.54
C PHE A 65 8.08 36.81 -21.60
N GLN A 66 7.55 37.96 -21.15
CA GLN A 66 8.23 38.87 -20.23
C GLN A 66 8.55 38.17 -18.89
N ALA A 67 7.64 37.34 -18.37
CA ALA A 67 7.88 36.56 -17.15
C ALA A 67 9.05 35.57 -17.33
N MET A 68 9.23 34.99 -18.52
CA MET A 68 10.40 34.14 -18.82
C MET A 68 11.70 34.93 -18.82
N VAL A 69 11.70 36.14 -19.44
CA VAL A 69 12.87 37.04 -19.42
C VAL A 69 13.26 37.40 -17.99
N GLU A 70 12.31 37.88 -17.20
CA GLU A 70 12.54 38.29 -15.81
C GLU A 70 13.10 37.15 -14.95
N ARG A 71 12.58 35.92 -15.12
CA ARG A 71 13.09 34.75 -14.41
C ARG A 71 14.56 34.47 -14.71
N HIS A 72 14.96 34.57 -15.97
CA HIS A 72 16.35 34.36 -16.38
C HIS A 72 17.26 35.50 -15.89
N HIS A 73 16.81 36.74 -16.01
CA HIS A 73 17.56 37.91 -15.51
C HIS A 73 17.79 37.82 -14.00
N LYS A 74 16.71 37.56 -13.21
CA LYS A 74 16.83 37.42 -11.77
C LYS A 74 17.80 36.31 -11.37
N MET A 75 17.78 35.18 -12.10
CA MET A 75 18.75 34.11 -11.88
C MET A 75 20.19 34.58 -12.14
N ILE A 76 20.45 35.20 -13.28
CA ILE A 76 21.78 35.72 -13.66
C ILE A 76 22.29 36.71 -12.60
N ASP A 77 21.47 37.68 -12.19
CA ASP A 77 21.82 38.67 -11.17
C ASP A 77 22.21 38.03 -9.85
N THR A 78 21.53 36.93 -9.49
CA THR A 78 21.80 36.25 -8.20
C THR A 78 23.06 35.41 -8.23
N ILE A 79 23.37 34.72 -9.34
CA ILE A 79 24.45 33.71 -9.38
C ILE A 79 25.77 34.23 -9.98
N ILE A 80 25.74 35.26 -10.84
CA ILE A 80 26.96 35.80 -11.47
C ILE A 80 27.43 37.08 -10.72
N THR A 81 28.42 36.91 -9.86
CA THR A 81 28.95 37.98 -9.03
C THR A 81 29.94 38.92 -9.75
N ASP A 82 30.63 38.43 -10.80
CA ASP A 82 31.54 39.24 -11.61
C ASP A 82 30.76 40.18 -12.55
N PRO A 83 30.85 41.51 -12.38
CA PRO A 83 30.08 42.46 -13.19
C PRO A 83 30.34 42.35 -14.70
N ARG A 84 31.57 42.09 -15.12
CA ARG A 84 31.94 41.98 -16.54
C ARG A 84 31.35 40.72 -17.18
N LYS A 85 31.46 39.58 -16.49
CA LYS A 85 30.86 38.34 -16.96
C LYS A 85 29.34 38.43 -16.97
N ARG A 86 28.75 39.11 -16.00
CA ARG A 86 27.31 39.33 -15.93
C ARG A 86 26.79 40.16 -17.09
N GLU A 87 27.45 41.27 -17.41
CA GLU A 87 27.13 42.13 -18.55
C GLU A 87 27.24 41.35 -19.90
N GLN A 88 28.33 40.61 -20.08
CA GLN A 88 28.52 39.77 -21.28
C GLN A 88 27.41 38.72 -21.41
N LEU A 89 27.01 38.09 -20.30
CA LEU A 89 25.96 37.10 -20.31
C LEU A 89 24.59 37.73 -20.61
N PHE A 90 24.28 38.92 -20.06
CA PHE A 90 23.06 39.64 -20.41
C PHE A 90 22.99 39.92 -21.90
N ASN A 91 24.06 40.38 -22.51
CA ASN A 91 24.08 40.66 -23.96
C ASN A 91 23.77 39.40 -24.77
N ILE A 92 24.28 38.24 -24.38
CA ILE A 92 23.97 36.95 -25.04
C ILE A 92 22.53 36.55 -24.83
N VAL A 93 22.03 36.59 -23.58
CA VAL A 93 20.69 36.19 -23.20
C VAL A 93 19.63 37.08 -23.83
N ASP A 94 19.82 38.39 -23.81
CA ASP A 94 18.92 39.37 -24.41
C ASP A 94 18.88 39.23 -25.93
N SER A 95 20.00 38.95 -26.58
CA SER A 95 20.01 38.67 -28.00
C SER A 95 19.19 37.39 -28.34
N LEU A 96 19.27 36.36 -27.50
CA LEU A 96 18.49 35.16 -27.67
C LEU A 96 16.98 35.41 -27.45
N PHE A 97 16.62 36.21 -26.46
CA PHE A 97 15.22 36.59 -26.22
C PHE A 97 14.65 37.49 -27.33
N GLU A 98 15.42 38.42 -27.89
CA GLU A 98 14.96 39.23 -29.03
C GLU A 98 14.72 38.36 -30.29
N GLN A 99 15.55 37.37 -30.57
CA GLN A 99 15.32 36.40 -31.64
C GLN A 99 14.04 35.61 -31.37
N LEU A 100 13.85 35.09 -30.15
CA LEU A 100 12.67 34.33 -29.75
C LEU A 100 11.39 35.20 -29.85
N ARG A 101 11.43 36.44 -29.37
CA ARG A 101 10.37 37.42 -29.49
C ARG A 101 9.93 37.64 -30.94
N SER A 102 10.91 37.76 -31.84
CA SER A 102 10.61 37.94 -33.27
C SER A 102 9.88 36.73 -33.84
N ILE A 103 10.21 35.50 -33.40
CA ILE A 103 9.51 34.28 -33.83
C ILE A 103 8.07 34.25 -33.26
N TYR A 104 7.87 34.55 -32.00
CA TYR A 104 6.52 34.62 -31.41
C TYR A 104 5.67 35.69 -32.08
N PHE A 105 6.24 36.84 -32.38
CA PHE A 105 5.55 37.91 -33.09
C PHE A 105 5.14 37.48 -34.53
N GLY A 106 6.01 36.75 -35.22
CA GLY A 106 5.68 36.16 -36.52
C GLY A 106 4.51 35.15 -36.40
N VAL A 107 4.54 34.22 -35.45
CA VAL A 107 3.46 33.27 -35.17
C VAL A 107 2.14 34.00 -34.84
N TYR A 108 2.21 35.05 -34.00
CA TYR A 108 1.06 35.89 -33.65
C TYR A 108 0.42 36.58 -34.86
N LEU A 109 1.22 37.05 -35.79
CA LEU A 109 0.70 37.75 -36.99
C LEU A 109 0.09 36.78 -38.02
N ILE A 110 0.68 35.60 -38.19
CA ILE A 110 0.22 34.63 -39.20
C ILE A 110 -0.78 33.61 -38.66
N HIS A 111 -0.99 33.53 -37.34
CA HIS A 111 -1.86 32.59 -36.65
C HIS A 111 -1.55 31.10 -37.00
N ASP A 112 -0.31 30.80 -37.37
CA ASP A 112 0.15 29.46 -37.73
C ASP A 112 1.40 29.08 -36.93
N LEU A 113 1.42 27.86 -36.41
CA LEU A 113 2.55 27.28 -35.67
C LEU A 113 2.93 25.94 -36.28
N SER A 114 3.80 25.98 -37.27
CA SER A 114 4.31 24.72 -37.81
C SER A 114 5.19 23.98 -36.78
N LYS A 115 5.30 22.65 -36.94
CA LYS A 115 6.19 21.81 -36.11
C LYS A 115 7.63 22.30 -36.10
N LYS A 116 8.13 22.75 -37.28
CA LYS A 116 9.45 23.35 -37.45
C LYS A 116 9.61 24.63 -36.58
N THR A 117 8.62 25.50 -36.63
CA THR A 117 8.63 26.76 -35.85
C THR A 117 8.61 26.43 -34.35
N GLN A 118 7.80 25.45 -33.92
CA GLN A 118 7.76 24.99 -32.55
C GLN A 118 9.09 24.40 -32.08
N ASP A 119 9.73 23.56 -32.92
CA ASP A 119 11.05 22.99 -32.61
C ASP A 119 12.12 24.08 -32.49
N ALA A 120 12.06 25.12 -33.29
CA ALA A 120 12.93 26.27 -33.16
C ALA A 120 12.70 27.03 -31.87
N ILE A 121 11.46 27.32 -31.50
CA ILE A 121 11.06 28.00 -30.24
C ILE A 121 11.59 27.25 -29.02
N VAL A 122 11.30 25.94 -28.91
CA VAL A 122 11.71 25.18 -27.72
C VAL A 122 13.23 25.07 -27.58
N SER A 123 13.99 25.20 -28.68
CA SER A 123 15.45 25.16 -28.64
C SER A 123 16.09 26.29 -27.82
N TYR A 124 15.35 27.40 -27.60
CA TYR A 124 15.87 28.51 -26.82
C TYR A 124 16.03 28.18 -25.33
N GLY A 125 15.24 27.25 -24.79
CA GLY A 125 15.33 26.82 -23.41
C GLY A 125 16.73 26.34 -23.02
N GLU A 126 17.27 25.39 -23.76
CA GLU A 126 18.61 24.83 -23.54
C GLU A 126 19.73 25.78 -23.96
N ARG A 127 19.50 26.62 -24.96
CA ARG A 127 20.48 27.66 -25.36
C ARG A 127 20.66 28.69 -24.27
N LEU A 128 19.57 29.13 -23.63
CA LEU A 128 19.59 30.08 -22.51
C LEU A 128 20.28 29.44 -21.29
N SER A 129 19.81 28.31 -20.82
CA SER A 129 20.33 27.64 -19.62
C SER A 129 21.82 27.27 -19.75
N SER A 130 22.22 26.75 -20.92
CA SER A 130 23.61 26.34 -21.14
C SER A 130 24.60 27.51 -21.15
N ASN A 131 24.22 28.67 -21.69
CA ASN A 131 25.06 29.89 -21.61
C ASN A 131 25.20 30.40 -20.17
N ILE A 132 24.10 30.36 -19.39
CA ILE A 132 24.13 30.72 -17.97
C ILE A 132 25.10 29.82 -17.21
N VAL A 133 24.98 28.50 -17.36
CA VAL A 133 25.83 27.54 -16.65
C VAL A 133 27.28 27.63 -17.13
N ALA A 134 27.53 27.80 -18.42
CA ALA A 134 28.88 27.96 -18.96
C ALA A 134 29.61 29.19 -18.40
N THR A 135 28.89 30.28 -18.20
CA THR A 135 29.46 31.52 -17.60
C THR A 135 29.71 31.37 -16.11
N LEU A 136 28.89 30.62 -15.41
CA LEU A 136 29.00 30.36 -13.96
C LEU A 136 30.16 29.43 -13.62
N VAL A 137 30.37 28.34 -14.39
CA VAL A 137 31.40 27.33 -14.13
C VAL A 137 32.75 27.80 -14.64
N GLN A 138 33.72 27.88 -13.75
CA GLN A 138 35.04 28.39 -14.11
C GLN A 138 35.76 27.46 -15.10
N GLY A 139 36.25 28.03 -16.19
CA GLY A 139 36.97 27.28 -17.23
C GLY A 139 36.12 26.40 -18.14
N ALA A 140 34.80 26.54 -18.08
CA ALA A 140 33.91 25.83 -18.99
C ALA A 140 33.95 26.45 -20.40
N LYS A 141 34.08 25.59 -21.41
CA LYS A 141 33.94 25.98 -22.82
C LYS A 141 32.59 25.51 -23.36
N TRP A 142 31.80 26.45 -23.86
CA TRP A 142 30.49 26.16 -24.44
C TRP A 142 30.59 25.66 -25.90
N TYR A 143 29.81 24.67 -26.25
CA TYR A 143 29.71 24.07 -27.56
C TYR A 143 28.23 23.97 -27.97
N ASP A 144 27.92 24.34 -29.20
CA ASP A 144 26.55 24.23 -29.75
C ASP A 144 26.28 22.82 -30.24
N SER A 145 25.36 22.11 -29.58
CA SER A 145 25.02 20.73 -29.96
C SER A 145 24.43 20.61 -31.39
N ARG A 146 23.83 21.66 -31.90
CA ARG A 146 23.28 21.71 -33.27
C ARG A 146 24.35 21.50 -34.35
N GLU A 147 25.61 21.81 -34.05
CA GLU A 147 26.71 21.65 -34.96
C GLU A 147 27.11 20.16 -35.19
N PHE A 148 26.88 19.31 -34.18
CA PHE A 148 27.33 17.93 -34.21
C PHE A 148 26.24 16.89 -33.96
N ILE A 149 25.04 17.26 -33.43
CA ILE A 149 23.89 16.36 -33.34
C ILE A 149 23.00 16.56 -34.56
N LYS A 150 22.96 15.55 -35.42
CA LYS A 150 22.24 15.61 -36.70
C LYS A 150 21.08 14.63 -36.74
N THR A 151 19.97 15.08 -37.30
CA THR A 151 18.76 14.27 -37.50
C THR A 151 18.40 14.18 -38.97
N VAL A 152 17.58 13.18 -39.30
CA VAL A 152 16.90 13.02 -40.58
C VAL A 152 15.41 12.83 -40.34
N ARG A 153 14.56 13.34 -41.19
CA ARG A 153 13.12 13.16 -41.09
C ARG A 153 12.68 11.83 -41.70
N LYS A 154 12.20 10.91 -40.87
CA LYS A 154 11.63 9.62 -41.33
C LYS A 154 10.24 9.45 -40.73
N ASN A 155 9.25 9.10 -41.56
CA ASN A 155 7.87 8.89 -41.15
C ASN A 155 7.34 10.02 -40.20
N HIS A 156 7.52 11.26 -40.64
CA HIS A 156 7.13 12.48 -39.89
C HIS A 156 7.80 12.69 -38.55
N LYS A 157 8.79 11.86 -38.14
CA LYS A 157 9.58 11.98 -36.93
C LYS A 157 11.04 12.32 -37.22
N ASN A 158 11.63 13.17 -36.39
CA ASN A 158 13.07 13.44 -36.40
C ASN A 158 13.79 12.23 -35.81
N THR A 159 14.63 11.59 -36.58
CA THR A 159 15.41 10.41 -36.18
C THR A 159 16.90 10.76 -36.21
N LEU A 160 17.66 10.33 -35.23
CA LEU A 160 19.10 10.56 -35.17
C LEU A 160 19.82 9.95 -36.37
N ASP A 161 20.66 10.74 -37.06
CA ASP A 161 21.70 10.22 -37.95
C ASP A 161 22.92 9.84 -37.11
N SER A 162 22.95 8.59 -36.67
CA SER A 162 23.98 8.11 -35.75
C SER A 162 25.37 8.12 -36.33
N GLU A 163 25.54 7.86 -37.62
CA GLU A 163 26.85 7.79 -38.29
C GLU A 163 27.47 9.18 -38.42
N LEU A 164 26.71 10.12 -38.96
CA LEU A 164 27.17 11.50 -39.09
C LEU A 164 27.41 12.15 -37.75
N THR A 165 26.47 11.97 -36.83
CA THR A 165 26.58 12.51 -35.44
C THR A 165 27.84 12.00 -34.74
N ASN A 166 28.08 10.68 -34.71
CA ASN A 166 29.26 10.11 -34.08
C ASN A 166 30.57 10.65 -34.67
N ARG A 167 30.62 10.81 -35.98
CA ARG A 167 31.80 11.40 -36.65
C ARG A 167 32.02 12.86 -36.25
N LEU A 168 30.96 13.66 -36.21
CA LEU A 168 31.03 15.07 -35.84
C LEU A 168 31.37 15.25 -34.35
N VAL A 169 30.76 14.45 -33.46
CA VAL A 169 31.10 14.45 -32.03
C VAL A 169 32.59 14.16 -31.80
N ARG A 170 33.10 13.11 -32.41
CA ARG A 170 34.55 12.76 -32.32
C ARG A 170 35.44 13.87 -32.82
N ARG A 171 35.05 14.53 -33.92
CA ARG A 171 35.78 15.68 -34.44
C ARG A 171 35.74 16.90 -33.53
N THR A 172 34.58 17.24 -33.02
CA THR A 172 34.39 18.42 -32.12
C THR A 172 35.14 18.26 -30.81
N PHE A 173 35.20 17.07 -30.24
CA PHE A 173 35.88 16.78 -28.98
C PHE A 173 37.23 16.07 -29.13
N SER A 174 37.88 16.19 -30.34
CA SER A 174 39.21 15.64 -30.55
C SER A 174 40.28 16.29 -29.63
N ASP A 175 40.10 17.57 -29.32
CA ASP A 175 40.85 18.31 -28.29
C ASP A 175 39.94 18.59 -27.12
N LEU A 176 39.83 17.60 -26.19
CA LEU A 176 38.89 17.63 -25.06
C LEU A 176 39.34 18.64 -24.02
N GLN A 177 38.53 19.65 -23.80
CA GLN A 177 38.72 20.64 -22.75
C GLN A 177 38.47 20.05 -21.38
N ARG A 178 38.97 20.68 -20.32
CA ARG A 178 38.75 20.23 -18.93
C ARG A 178 37.25 20.16 -18.57
N ILE A 179 36.49 21.17 -19.00
CA ILE A 179 35.04 21.21 -18.87
C ILE A 179 34.44 21.65 -20.21
N SER A 180 33.76 20.77 -20.89
CA SER A 180 33.00 21.09 -22.10
C SER A 180 31.51 21.13 -21.75
N LEU A 181 30.82 22.23 -22.03
CA LEU A 181 29.41 22.42 -21.73
C LEU A 181 28.56 22.43 -22.99
N VAL A 182 27.48 21.67 -23.01
CA VAL A 182 26.66 21.40 -24.19
C VAL A 182 25.19 21.57 -23.83
N PRO A 183 24.37 22.31 -24.61
CA PRO A 183 22.92 22.27 -24.53
C PRO A 183 22.42 20.89 -24.96
N GLY A 184 21.57 20.27 -24.14
CA GLY A 184 20.94 19.01 -24.49
C GLY A 184 19.75 19.20 -25.45
N PHE A 185 19.03 18.11 -25.80
CA PHE A 185 17.76 18.11 -26.51
C PHE A 185 17.78 18.61 -27.97
N ILE A 186 18.53 19.66 -28.28
CA ILE A 186 18.52 20.37 -29.56
C ILE A 186 19.48 19.76 -30.60
N SER A 187 19.05 19.78 -31.83
CA SER A 187 19.76 19.21 -32.98
C SER A 187 19.47 20.03 -34.28
N LYS A 188 20.07 19.63 -35.38
CA LYS A 188 19.73 20.13 -36.71
C LYS A 188 19.48 18.98 -37.67
N ASP A 189 18.55 19.19 -38.61
CA ASP A 189 18.39 18.32 -39.75
C ASP A 189 19.62 18.39 -40.64
N ARG A 190 20.13 17.23 -41.10
CA ARG A 190 21.36 17.15 -41.88
C ARG A 190 21.25 17.72 -43.30
N ASP A 191 20.03 17.62 -43.87
CA ASP A 191 19.79 17.95 -45.28
C ASP A 191 19.29 19.39 -45.44
N THR A 192 18.48 19.88 -44.48
CA THR A 192 17.88 21.23 -44.56
C THR A 192 18.54 22.27 -43.63
N ASP A 193 19.40 21.83 -42.75
CA ASP A 193 20.00 22.64 -41.65
C ASP A 193 18.99 23.29 -40.70
N GLU A 194 17.74 22.83 -40.75
CA GLU A 194 16.66 23.29 -39.86
C GLU A 194 16.87 22.82 -38.44
N ILE A 195 16.47 23.68 -37.47
CA ILE A 195 16.51 23.30 -36.05
C ILE A 195 15.48 22.20 -35.78
N THR A 196 15.93 21.12 -35.18
CA THR A 196 15.13 19.97 -34.77
C THR A 196 15.41 19.68 -33.29
N ASN A 197 14.68 18.75 -32.72
CA ASN A 197 14.92 18.26 -31.36
C ASN A 197 14.82 16.72 -31.30
N LEU A 198 15.37 16.15 -30.24
CA LEU A 198 15.40 14.72 -30.01
C LEU A 198 14.15 14.17 -29.30
N GLY A 199 13.12 15.02 -29.10
CA GLY A 199 11.88 14.66 -28.45
C GLY A 199 12.00 14.52 -26.92
N ARG A 200 11.04 13.86 -26.31
CA ARG A 200 11.00 13.71 -24.86
C ARG A 200 12.27 13.04 -24.32
N GLY A 201 12.83 13.57 -23.24
CA GLY A 201 14.10 13.08 -22.69
C GLY A 201 15.32 13.39 -23.56
N GLY A 202 15.20 14.32 -24.51
CA GLY A 202 16.25 14.62 -25.48
C GLY A 202 17.57 15.05 -24.89
N SER A 203 17.60 15.68 -23.70
CA SER A 203 18.85 16.03 -23.03
C SER A 203 19.58 14.80 -22.48
N ASP A 204 18.84 13.79 -21.97
CA ASP A 204 19.39 12.50 -21.56
C ASP A 204 19.95 11.78 -22.81
N TYR A 205 19.19 11.82 -23.89
CA TYR A 205 19.60 11.21 -25.17
C TYR A 205 20.84 11.88 -25.76
N THR A 206 20.93 13.22 -25.72
CA THR A 206 22.16 13.95 -26.13
C THR A 206 23.37 13.48 -25.34
N ALA A 207 23.24 13.36 -24.01
CA ALA A 207 24.32 12.90 -23.15
C ALA A 207 24.74 11.45 -23.46
N ALA A 208 23.77 10.57 -23.71
CA ALA A 208 24.03 9.17 -24.07
C ALA A 208 24.69 9.04 -25.45
N ILE A 209 24.28 9.84 -26.43
CA ILE A 209 24.91 9.88 -27.76
C ILE A 209 26.36 10.32 -27.65
N ILE A 210 26.64 11.40 -26.92
CA ILE A 210 28.01 11.90 -26.72
C ILE A 210 28.85 10.86 -25.98
N ALA A 211 28.32 10.27 -24.90
CA ALA A 211 29.00 9.23 -24.14
C ALA A 211 29.36 8.01 -25.02
N ALA A 212 28.42 7.56 -25.83
CA ALA A 212 28.63 6.43 -26.74
C ALA A 212 29.61 6.76 -27.90
N ALA A 213 29.55 7.96 -28.45
CA ALA A 213 30.43 8.39 -29.56
C ALA A 213 31.89 8.52 -29.11
N LEU A 214 32.14 8.89 -27.85
CA LEU A 214 33.48 9.14 -27.29
C LEU A 214 33.96 8.00 -26.38
N ASP A 215 33.26 6.89 -26.31
CA ASP A 215 33.57 5.75 -25.45
C ASP A 215 33.83 6.19 -23.99
N ALA A 216 32.90 6.97 -23.41
CA ALA A 216 33.03 7.51 -22.09
C ALA A 216 33.11 6.39 -21.03
N GLU A 217 33.81 6.67 -19.95
CA GLU A 217 33.95 5.74 -18.80
C GLU A 217 32.59 5.50 -18.10
N ILE A 218 31.79 6.57 -18.00
CA ILE A 218 30.47 6.54 -17.35
C ILE A 218 29.62 7.72 -17.81
N LEU A 219 28.30 7.51 -17.88
CA LEU A 219 27.30 8.56 -18.01
C LEU A 219 26.64 8.79 -16.64
N GLU A 220 26.78 9.98 -16.06
CA GLU A 220 26.10 10.36 -14.83
C GLU A 220 24.88 11.24 -15.13
N ILE A 221 23.69 10.81 -14.65
CA ILE A 221 22.44 11.55 -14.77
C ILE A 221 22.10 12.10 -13.39
N TRP A 222 22.17 13.44 -13.29
CA TRP A 222 21.87 14.20 -12.08
C TRP A 222 20.45 14.73 -12.15
N THR A 223 19.64 14.38 -11.14
CA THR A 223 18.21 14.66 -11.03
C THR A 223 17.86 15.04 -9.58
N ASP A 224 16.57 15.04 -9.22
CA ASP A 224 16.04 15.38 -7.89
C ASP A 224 15.73 14.16 -7.01
N VAL A 225 16.11 12.96 -7.45
CA VAL A 225 15.93 11.71 -6.68
C VAL A 225 17.26 10.99 -6.46
N ASP A 226 17.38 10.23 -5.36
CA ASP A 226 18.60 9.51 -4.98
C ASP A 226 18.94 8.31 -5.88
N GLY A 227 18.23 8.13 -6.97
CA GLY A 227 18.39 7.02 -7.91
C GLY A 227 17.07 6.33 -8.22
N PHE A 228 17.17 5.11 -8.74
CA PHE A 228 16.02 4.24 -8.89
C PHE A 228 15.57 3.73 -7.51
N MET A 229 14.27 3.82 -7.24
CA MET A 229 13.68 3.36 -6.00
C MET A 229 12.93 2.04 -6.20
N THR A 230 12.81 1.24 -5.14
CA THR A 230 12.03 -0.03 -5.18
C THR A 230 10.55 0.17 -5.51
N ALA A 231 10.03 1.37 -5.27
CA ALA A 231 8.71 1.85 -5.69
C ALA A 231 8.70 3.39 -5.67
N ASP A 232 7.60 4.03 -6.09
CA ASP A 232 7.44 5.48 -5.98
C ASP A 232 7.38 5.92 -4.49
N PRO A 233 8.36 6.69 -3.98
CA PRO A 233 8.41 7.09 -2.57
C PRO A 233 7.24 8.00 -2.15
N ARG A 234 6.55 8.63 -3.10
CA ARG A 234 5.35 9.44 -2.85
C ARG A 234 4.15 8.57 -2.47
N VAL A 235 4.14 7.30 -2.91
CA VAL A 235 3.10 6.32 -2.61
C VAL A 235 3.53 5.39 -1.48
N ILE A 236 4.79 4.96 -1.50
CA ILE A 236 5.37 4.00 -0.56
C ILE A 236 6.54 4.64 0.18
N LYS A 237 6.32 5.11 1.39
CA LYS A 237 7.34 5.79 2.19
C LYS A 237 8.53 4.90 2.60
N THR A 238 8.34 3.59 2.59
CA THR A 238 9.37 2.59 2.89
C THR A 238 10.20 2.19 1.67
N ALA A 239 9.95 2.79 0.51
CA ALA A 239 10.76 2.59 -0.67
C ALA A 239 12.21 3.07 -0.42
N TYR A 240 13.16 2.31 -0.93
CA TYR A 240 14.59 2.62 -0.79
C TYR A 240 15.30 2.54 -2.15
N THR A 241 16.49 3.17 -2.22
CA THR A 241 17.27 3.25 -3.45
C THR A 241 17.85 1.89 -3.84
N ILE A 242 17.67 1.51 -5.10
CA ILE A 242 18.25 0.32 -5.70
C ILE A 242 19.69 0.65 -6.11
N LYS A 243 20.67 -0.02 -5.51
CA LYS A 243 22.09 0.28 -5.77
C LYS A 243 22.52 -0.09 -7.19
N GLU A 244 22.08 -1.24 -7.69
CA GLU A 244 22.48 -1.78 -8.99
C GLU A 244 21.28 -2.32 -9.78
N LEU A 245 21.22 -1.97 -11.07
CA LEU A 245 20.22 -2.42 -12.04
C LEU A 245 20.90 -2.86 -13.34
N SER A 246 20.29 -3.82 -14.02
CA SER A 246 20.64 -4.05 -15.43
C SER A 246 20.02 -2.99 -16.33
N TYR A 247 20.50 -2.88 -17.58
CA TYR A 247 19.88 -1.98 -18.56
C TYR A 247 18.41 -2.36 -18.81
N ILE A 248 18.10 -3.67 -18.82
CA ILE A 248 16.75 -4.19 -19.06
C ILE A 248 15.85 -3.80 -17.88
N GLU A 249 16.29 -4.03 -16.64
CA GLU A 249 15.51 -3.66 -15.44
C GLU A 249 15.21 -2.14 -15.39
N ALA A 250 16.22 -1.31 -15.68
CA ALA A 250 16.03 0.14 -15.73
C ALA A 250 15.04 0.57 -16.82
N MET A 251 15.12 -0.07 -18.00
CA MET A 251 14.23 0.18 -19.12
C MET A 251 12.78 -0.20 -18.78
N GLU A 252 12.57 -1.37 -18.20
CA GLU A 252 11.23 -1.83 -17.78
C GLU A 252 10.62 -0.92 -16.73
N LEU A 253 11.37 -0.54 -15.69
CA LEU A 253 10.87 0.38 -14.67
C LEU A 253 10.45 1.73 -15.28
N CYS A 254 11.24 2.27 -16.21
CA CYS A 254 10.94 3.54 -16.86
C CYS A 254 9.74 3.45 -17.81
N ASN A 255 9.58 2.35 -18.53
CA ASN A 255 8.43 2.13 -19.43
C ASN A 255 7.10 2.12 -18.66
N PHE A 256 7.11 1.58 -17.43
CA PHE A 256 5.94 1.49 -16.57
C PHE A 256 5.79 2.66 -15.58
N GLY A 257 6.50 3.78 -15.77
CA GLY A 257 6.20 5.03 -15.06
C GLY A 257 7.27 5.61 -14.15
N ALA A 258 8.39 4.92 -13.92
CA ALA A 258 9.52 5.50 -13.20
C ALA A 258 10.15 6.64 -14.03
N LYS A 259 9.96 7.88 -13.59
CA LYS A 259 10.42 9.08 -14.32
C LYS A 259 11.87 9.44 -13.99
N VAL A 260 12.76 8.46 -13.97
CA VAL A 260 14.17 8.63 -13.58
C VAL A 260 15.06 8.86 -14.77
N VAL A 261 14.94 8.00 -15.79
CA VAL A 261 15.69 8.07 -17.06
C VAL A 261 14.72 7.87 -18.21
N TYR A 262 14.97 8.51 -19.34
CA TYR A 262 14.16 8.27 -20.53
C TYR A 262 14.62 6.99 -21.24
N PRO A 263 13.76 6.00 -21.53
CA PRO A 263 14.17 4.68 -22.06
C PRO A 263 15.06 4.71 -23.29
N PRO A 264 14.87 5.55 -24.32
CA PRO A 264 15.76 5.66 -25.45
C PRO A 264 17.20 6.05 -25.10
N THR A 265 17.42 6.69 -23.94
CA THR A 265 18.78 7.05 -23.46
C THR A 265 19.65 5.81 -23.22
N ILE A 266 19.05 4.73 -22.77
CA ILE A 266 19.78 3.51 -22.38
C ILE A 266 20.39 2.82 -23.61
N TYR A 267 19.75 2.91 -24.78
CA TYR A 267 20.19 2.19 -25.98
C TYR A 267 21.62 2.53 -26.45
N PRO A 268 22.02 3.82 -26.67
CA PRO A 268 23.37 4.13 -27.16
C PRO A 268 24.48 3.65 -26.21
N VAL A 269 24.32 3.83 -24.91
CA VAL A 269 25.32 3.45 -23.92
C VAL A 269 25.31 1.94 -23.65
N CYS A 270 24.16 1.29 -23.76
CA CYS A 270 24.01 -0.16 -23.63
C CYS A 270 24.83 -0.91 -24.67
N VAL A 271 24.77 -0.49 -25.97
CA VAL A 271 25.55 -1.09 -27.05
C VAL A 271 27.06 -0.99 -26.80
N LYS A 272 27.49 0.06 -26.13
CA LYS A 272 28.88 0.32 -25.78
C LYS A 272 29.31 -0.21 -24.41
N ASN A 273 28.38 -0.81 -23.66
CA ASN A 273 28.60 -1.25 -22.27
C ASN A 273 29.07 -0.11 -21.32
N ILE A 274 28.66 1.11 -21.59
CA ILE A 274 28.99 2.27 -20.75
C ILE A 274 27.99 2.33 -19.58
N PRO A 275 28.45 2.24 -18.32
CA PRO A 275 27.56 2.31 -17.18
C PRO A 275 26.89 3.69 -17.07
N ILE A 276 25.63 3.68 -16.57
CA ILE A 276 24.90 4.89 -16.23
C ILE A 276 24.79 4.98 -14.73
N ARG A 277 25.09 6.13 -14.14
CA ARG A 277 24.85 6.40 -12.71
C ARG A 277 23.83 7.50 -12.55
N VAL A 278 22.78 7.22 -11.79
CA VAL A 278 21.75 8.21 -11.43
C VAL A 278 22.07 8.74 -10.04
N LYS A 279 22.15 10.06 -9.88
CA LYS A 279 22.49 10.75 -8.63
C LYS A 279 21.57 11.93 -8.38
N ASN A 280 21.46 12.30 -7.10
CA ASN A 280 20.68 13.45 -6.66
C ASN A 280 21.55 14.72 -6.60
N THR A 281 21.13 15.77 -7.28
CA THR A 281 21.78 17.08 -7.28
C THR A 281 21.77 17.72 -5.89
N PHE A 282 20.77 17.42 -5.07
CA PHE A 282 20.63 17.95 -3.70
C PHE A 282 21.27 17.05 -2.64
N ASN A 283 21.69 15.82 -3.03
CA ASN A 283 22.45 14.88 -2.19
C ASN A 283 23.64 14.30 -2.98
N PRO A 284 24.65 15.14 -3.32
CA PRO A 284 25.71 14.75 -4.25
C PRO A 284 26.65 13.67 -3.71
N ASP A 285 26.73 13.49 -2.40
CA ASP A 285 27.58 12.46 -1.77
C ASP A 285 26.87 11.11 -1.68
N GLY A 286 25.56 11.04 -1.94
CA GLY A 286 24.80 9.79 -2.05
C GLY A 286 25.36 8.87 -3.15
N GLU A 287 25.36 7.56 -2.91
CA GLU A 287 25.89 6.57 -3.88
C GLU A 287 25.11 6.55 -5.20
N GLY A 288 23.79 6.81 -5.14
CA GLY A 288 22.89 6.72 -6.28
C GLY A 288 22.64 5.29 -6.75
N SER A 289 22.12 5.16 -7.98
CA SER A 289 21.91 3.87 -8.65
C SER A 289 22.86 3.73 -9.84
N ILE A 290 23.50 2.58 -9.98
CA ILE A 290 24.32 2.27 -11.14
C ILE A 290 23.59 1.26 -12.05
N ILE A 291 23.52 1.57 -13.34
CA ILE A 291 22.96 0.72 -14.38
C ILE A 291 24.11 0.19 -15.22
N LYS A 292 24.21 -1.13 -15.33
CA LYS A 292 25.32 -1.80 -16.07
C LYS A 292 24.85 -3.14 -16.65
N GLN A 293 25.59 -3.70 -17.59
CA GLN A 293 25.21 -4.94 -18.26
C GLN A 293 25.13 -6.14 -17.31
N LYS A 294 26.12 -6.30 -16.41
CA LYS A 294 26.17 -7.39 -15.44
C LYS A 294 26.04 -6.84 -14.03
N VAL A 295 24.96 -7.20 -13.39
CA VAL A 295 24.69 -6.87 -11.97
C VAL A 295 25.22 -8.01 -11.11
N ALA A 296 25.81 -7.70 -9.96
CA ALA A 296 26.18 -8.71 -8.98
C ALA A 296 24.95 -9.54 -8.60
N ASN A 297 25.11 -10.85 -8.52
CA ASN A 297 24.02 -11.76 -8.15
C ASN A 297 23.45 -11.32 -6.80
N ASN A 298 22.26 -10.78 -6.85
CA ASN A 298 21.54 -10.32 -5.67
C ASN A 298 20.41 -11.33 -5.43
N ASP A 299 20.27 -11.87 -4.23
CA ASP A 299 19.27 -12.88 -3.87
C ASP A 299 17.82 -12.41 -4.03
N LYS A 300 17.61 -11.15 -4.39
CA LYS A 300 16.27 -10.57 -4.62
C LYS A 300 15.83 -10.78 -6.08
N PRO A 301 14.79 -11.56 -6.33
CA PRO A 301 14.29 -11.82 -7.69
C PRO A 301 13.63 -10.61 -8.31
N ILE A 302 13.15 -9.66 -7.49
CA ILE A 302 12.49 -8.43 -7.92
C ILE A 302 13.34 -7.24 -7.49
N LYS A 303 13.52 -6.29 -8.40
CA LYS A 303 14.27 -5.04 -8.19
C LYS A 303 13.39 -3.86 -7.85
N GLY A 304 12.25 -3.75 -8.50
CA GLY A 304 11.35 -2.63 -8.30
C GLY A 304 9.93 -2.88 -8.78
N ILE A 305 9.04 -1.99 -8.35
CA ILE A 305 7.65 -1.93 -8.76
C ILE A 305 7.42 -0.55 -9.36
N SER A 306 6.81 -0.52 -10.54
CA SER A 306 6.41 0.72 -11.19
C SER A 306 4.93 0.70 -11.53
N SER A 307 4.31 1.86 -11.75
CA SER A 307 2.90 1.92 -12.09
C SER A 307 2.57 3.07 -13.03
N ILE A 308 1.57 2.84 -13.88
CA ILE A 308 0.94 3.84 -14.72
C ILE A 308 -0.48 4.03 -14.20
N ASN A 309 -0.77 5.21 -13.67
CA ASN A 309 -2.14 5.63 -13.37
C ASN A 309 -2.77 6.21 -14.64
N GLY A 310 -4.09 6.09 -14.82
CA GLY A 310 -4.75 6.53 -16.04
C GLY A 310 -4.50 5.56 -17.20
N THR A 311 -4.83 4.30 -16.95
CA THR A 311 -4.84 3.22 -17.94
C THR A 311 -6.27 2.95 -18.38
N THR A 312 -6.48 2.86 -19.68
CA THR A 312 -7.73 2.37 -20.26
C THR A 312 -7.46 1.08 -21.00
N LEU A 313 -8.26 0.05 -20.74
CA LEU A 313 -8.26 -1.18 -21.52
C LEU A 313 -9.30 -1.10 -22.64
N ILE A 314 -8.90 -1.52 -23.83
CA ILE A 314 -9.79 -1.69 -24.98
C ILE A 314 -9.69 -3.16 -25.39
N THR A 315 -10.82 -3.86 -25.42
CA THR A 315 -10.86 -5.27 -25.80
C THR A 315 -11.46 -5.41 -27.19
N VAL A 316 -10.65 -5.92 -28.10
CA VAL A 316 -11.07 -6.36 -29.43
C VAL A 316 -11.49 -7.82 -29.32
N ALA A 317 -12.76 -8.13 -29.51
CA ALA A 317 -13.31 -9.48 -29.33
C ALA A 317 -14.31 -9.84 -30.42
N GLY A 318 -14.32 -11.12 -30.79
CA GLY A 318 -15.30 -11.66 -31.74
C GLY A 318 -15.07 -13.13 -32.02
N LEU A 319 -16.16 -13.86 -32.28
CA LEU A 319 -16.09 -15.29 -32.61
C LEU A 319 -15.33 -15.56 -33.90
N SER A 320 -15.31 -14.60 -34.82
CA SER A 320 -14.59 -14.70 -36.11
C SER A 320 -13.09 -14.43 -36.00
N MET A 321 -12.55 -14.13 -34.83
CA MET A 321 -11.10 -13.91 -34.64
C MET A 321 -10.33 -15.24 -34.58
N VAL A 322 -10.97 -16.31 -34.13
CA VAL A 322 -10.31 -17.61 -33.88
C VAL A 322 -9.79 -18.19 -35.20
N GLY A 323 -8.47 -18.43 -35.29
CA GLY A 323 -7.80 -18.98 -36.49
C GLY A 323 -7.65 -18.01 -37.65
N VAL A 324 -8.00 -16.72 -37.49
CA VAL A 324 -7.86 -15.72 -38.56
C VAL A 324 -6.51 -15.03 -38.47
N ILE A 325 -5.70 -15.24 -39.52
CA ILE A 325 -4.35 -14.65 -39.63
C ILE A 325 -4.46 -13.15 -39.87
N GLY A 326 -3.71 -12.36 -39.09
CA GLY A 326 -3.48 -10.94 -39.32
C GLY A 326 -4.38 -9.98 -38.57
N VAL A 327 -5.27 -10.43 -37.67
CA VAL A 327 -6.09 -9.54 -36.81
C VAL A 327 -5.21 -8.61 -36.01
N ASN A 328 -4.21 -9.13 -35.30
CA ASN A 328 -3.28 -8.31 -34.50
C ASN A 328 -2.52 -7.29 -35.37
N ARG A 329 -2.15 -7.65 -36.63
CA ARG A 329 -1.53 -6.69 -37.56
C ARG A 329 -2.48 -5.50 -37.79
N ARG A 330 -3.76 -5.76 -38.10
CA ARG A 330 -4.74 -4.71 -38.33
C ARG A 330 -4.91 -3.80 -37.09
N ILE A 331 -5.06 -4.39 -35.90
CA ILE A 331 -5.15 -3.65 -34.63
C ILE A 331 -3.97 -2.68 -34.48
N PHE A 332 -2.73 -3.20 -34.54
CA PHE A 332 -1.55 -2.38 -34.28
C PHE A 332 -1.24 -1.41 -35.43
N THR A 333 -1.56 -1.75 -36.67
CA THR A 333 -1.38 -0.81 -37.79
C THR A 333 -2.35 0.36 -37.66
N ALA A 334 -3.61 0.11 -37.41
CA ALA A 334 -4.63 1.16 -37.24
C ALA A 334 -4.24 2.14 -36.13
N LEU A 335 -3.82 1.63 -34.97
CA LEU A 335 -3.38 2.47 -33.85
C LEU A 335 -2.09 3.24 -34.16
N ALA A 336 -1.10 2.58 -34.78
CA ALA A 336 0.18 3.20 -35.10
C ALA A 336 0.05 4.33 -36.13
N ASP A 337 -0.79 4.15 -37.17
CA ASP A 337 -1.05 5.17 -38.19
C ASP A 337 -1.70 6.43 -37.63
N ASN A 338 -2.43 6.28 -36.52
CA ASN A 338 -3.03 7.40 -35.75
C ASN A 338 -2.14 7.86 -34.57
N GLY A 339 -0.90 7.38 -34.45
CA GLY A 339 0.06 7.81 -33.44
C GLY A 339 -0.24 7.33 -31.99
N ILE A 340 -1.17 6.38 -31.82
CA ILE A 340 -1.60 5.86 -30.54
C ILE A 340 -0.62 4.79 -30.04
N SER A 341 -0.10 4.99 -28.81
CA SER A 341 0.88 4.09 -28.20
C SER A 341 0.20 3.06 -27.32
N VAL A 342 0.46 1.77 -27.63
CA VAL A 342 0.03 0.63 -26.80
C VAL A 342 1.19 0.21 -25.90
N PHE A 343 0.96 0.18 -24.58
CA PHE A 343 2.02 -0.20 -23.62
C PHE A 343 1.75 -1.55 -22.94
N MET A 344 0.58 -2.13 -23.12
CA MET A 344 0.22 -3.46 -22.62
C MET A 344 -0.62 -4.20 -23.66
N VAL A 345 -0.35 -5.50 -23.82
CA VAL A 345 -1.15 -6.41 -24.65
C VAL A 345 -1.38 -7.68 -23.86
N SER A 346 -2.63 -8.08 -23.72
CA SER A 346 -3.04 -9.34 -23.13
C SER A 346 -3.97 -10.08 -24.07
N GLN A 347 -3.58 -11.29 -24.48
CA GLN A 347 -4.37 -12.14 -25.38
C GLN A 347 -4.54 -13.51 -24.77
N ALA A 348 -5.78 -13.98 -24.69
CA ALA A 348 -6.07 -15.35 -24.29
C ALA A 348 -5.68 -16.34 -25.38
N SER A 349 -5.31 -17.56 -25.01
CA SER A 349 -4.90 -18.62 -25.97
C SER A 349 -6.03 -19.02 -26.92
N SER A 350 -7.28 -18.70 -26.59
CA SER A 350 -8.45 -18.94 -27.43
C SER A 350 -8.52 -18.04 -28.69
N GLU A 351 -7.64 -17.02 -28.77
CA GLU A 351 -7.60 -16.04 -29.85
C GLU A 351 -8.90 -15.26 -30.12
N ASN A 352 -9.94 -15.45 -29.27
CA ASN A 352 -11.24 -14.79 -29.43
C ASN A 352 -11.28 -13.36 -28.90
N SER A 353 -10.23 -12.93 -28.21
CA SER A 353 -10.12 -11.57 -27.68
C SER A 353 -8.65 -11.14 -27.49
N THR A 354 -8.40 -9.87 -27.80
CA THR A 354 -7.12 -9.18 -27.51
C THR A 354 -7.43 -7.90 -26.76
N SER A 355 -6.93 -7.76 -25.53
CA SER A 355 -7.03 -6.55 -24.73
C SER A 355 -5.75 -5.74 -24.84
N ILE A 356 -5.89 -4.46 -25.13
CA ILE A 356 -4.78 -3.52 -25.26
C ILE A 356 -4.91 -2.40 -24.22
N GLY A 357 -3.78 -2.02 -23.62
CA GLY A 357 -3.68 -0.92 -22.68
C GLY A 357 -3.17 0.34 -23.35
N VAL A 358 -3.96 1.40 -23.28
CA VAL A 358 -3.63 2.75 -23.76
C VAL A 358 -3.75 3.76 -22.63
N ARG A 359 -3.22 4.97 -22.82
CA ARG A 359 -3.44 6.06 -21.86
C ARG A 359 -4.86 6.60 -21.97
N ASP A 360 -5.43 7.07 -20.87
CA ASP A 360 -6.80 7.60 -20.83
C ASP A 360 -7.03 8.70 -21.88
N GLN A 361 -6.03 9.54 -22.14
CA GLN A 361 -6.10 10.63 -23.11
C GLN A 361 -6.26 10.13 -24.56
N ASP A 362 -5.76 8.94 -24.87
CA ASP A 362 -5.77 8.35 -26.21
C ASP A 362 -6.94 7.37 -26.40
N ALA A 363 -7.70 7.11 -25.34
CA ALA A 363 -8.71 6.05 -25.29
C ALA A 363 -9.88 6.27 -26.25
N ALA A 364 -10.42 7.48 -26.30
CA ALA A 364 -11.56 7.81 -27.17
C ALA A 364 -11.20 7.65 -28.65
N GLU A 365 -10.06 8.21 -29.05
CA GLU A 365 -9.55 8.09 -30.43
C GLU A 365 -9.22 6.63 -30.79
N ALA A 366 -8.63 5.87 -29.85
CA ALA A 366 -8.33 4.46 -30.07
C ALA A 366 -9.60 3.62 -30.31
N VAL A 367 -10.67 3.87 -29.57
CA VAL A 367 -11.96 3.19 -29.76
C VAL A 367 -12.56 3.54 -31.13
N GLU A 368 -12.53 4.81 -31.53
CA GLU A 368 -13.04 5.27 -32.83
C GLU A 368 -12.26 4.62 -33.99
N VAL A 369 -10.94 4.67 -33.94
CA VAL A 369 -10.05 4.09 -34.95
C VAL A 369 -10.28 2.58 -35.08
N LEU A 370 -10.37 1.86 -33.98
CA LEU A 370 -10.58 0.39 -34.02
C LEU A 370 -11.98 0.01 -34.52
N ASN A 371 -13.02 0.73 -34.07
CA ASN A 371 -14.38 0.51 -34.59
C ASN A 371 -14.48 0.83 -36.08
N GLY A 372 -13.75 1.83 -36.55
CA GLY A 372 -13.64 2.14 -38.00
C GLY A 372 -12.92 1.05 -38.79
N GLU A 373 -11.77 0.55 -38.28
CA GLU A 373 -11.00 -0.52 -38.94
C GLU A 373 -11.78 -1.84 -39.06
N PHE A 374 -12.60 -2.16 -38.05
CA PHE A 374 -13.40 -3.41 -38.02
C PHE A 374 -14.89 -3.20 -38.28
N ALA A 375 -15.29 -2.05 -38.86
CA ALA A 375 -16.69 -1.70 -39.07
C ALA A 375 -17.50 -2.78 -39.78
N LYS A 376 -16.92 -3.41 -40.79
CA LYS A 376 -17.59 -4.46 -41.56
C LYS A 376 -17.84 -5.72 -40.75
N GLU A 377 -16.86 -6.13 -39.94
CA GLU A 377 -16.97 -7.30 -39.07
C GLU A 377 -17.98 -7.04 -37.92
N ILE A 378 -18.05 -5.79 -37.44
CA ILE A 378 -19.05 -5.38 -36.43
C ILE A 378 -20.46 -5.37 -37.03
N GLU A 379 -20.64 -4.81 -38.25
CA GLU A 379 -21.92 -4.77 -38.91
C GLU A 379 -22.49 -6.19 -39.19
N THR A 380 -21.62 -7.13 -39.54
CA THR A 380 -22.00 -8.53 -39.77
C THR A 380 -22.17 -9.35 -38.49
N GLY A 381 -21.89 -8.78 -37.33
CA GLY A 381 -21.92 -9.48 -36.03
C GLY A 381 -20.75 -10.45 -35.80
N ALA A 382 -19.73 -10.41 -36.68
CA ALA A 382 -18.53 -11.23 -36.57
C ALA A 382 -17.59 -10.78 -35.44
N MET A 383 -17.62 -9.49 -35.12
CA MET A 383 -16.89 -8.88 -34.01
C MET A 383 -17.83 -8.00 -33.19
N TYR A 384 -17.51 -7.82 -31.91
CA TYR A 384 -18.25 -6.93 -31.02
C TYR A 384 -17.72 -5.49 -31.16
N PRO A 385 -18.57 -4.46 -31.00
CA PRO A 385 -18.11 -3.09 -30.88
C PRO A 385 -17.11 -2.93 -29.72
N MET A 386 -16.01 -2.23 -29.99
CA MET A 386 -14.98 -1.97 -28.99
C MET A 386 -15.46 -0.87 -28.02
N HIS A 387 -15.21 -1.09 -26.74
CA HIS A 387 -15.50 -0.15 -25.67
C HIS A 387 -14.27 0.06 -24.81
N ALA A 388 -14.16 1.27 -24.24
CA ALA A 388 -13.12 1.62 -23.29
C ALA A 388 -13.53 1.24 -21.88
N GLU A 389 -12.71 0.47 -21.17
CA GLU A 389 -12.81 0.26 -19.72
C GLU A 389 -11.84 1.20 -19.02
N ASN A 390 -12.38 2.27 -18.42
CA ASN A 390 -11.65 3.35 -17.79
C ASN A 390 -11.50 3.14 -16.27
N GLY A 391 -10.78 4.05 -15.60
CA GLY A 391 -10.61 4.02 -14.14
C GLY A 391 -9.66 2.92 -13.68
N LEU A 392 -8.68 2.57 -14.51
CA LEU A 392 -7.73 1.51 -14.28
C LEU A 392 -6.30 2.03 -14.07
N ALA A 393 -5.47 1.18 -13.49
CA ALA A 393 -4.04 1.42 -13.33
C ALA A 393 -3.26 0.15 -13.66
N THR A 394 -2.14 0.31 -14.36
CA THR A 394 -1.20 -0.79 -14.64
C THR A 394 -0.08 -0.79 -13.63
N ILE A 395 0.24 -1.94 -13.07
CA ILE A 395 1.38 -2.17 -12.19
C ILE A 395 2.34 -3.14 -12.88
N ALA A 396 3.63 -2.85 -12.83
CA ALA A 396 4.68 -3.75 -13.30
C ALA A 396 5.65 -4.08 -12.16
N VAL A 397 5.88 -5.36 -11.95
CA VAL A 397 6.90 -5.90 -11.06
C VAL A 397 8.09 -6.30 -11.92
N VAL A 398 9.26 -5.73 -11.64
CA VAL A 398 10.45 -5.81 -12.49
C VAL A 398 11.61 -6.50 -11.82
N GLY A 399 12.29 -7.41 -12.51
CA GLY A 399 13.53 -8.06 -12.09
C GLY A 399 13.94 -9.22 -13.00
N GLU A 400 15.18 -9.27 -13.44
CA GLU A 400 15.69 -10.32 -14.31
C GLU A 400 15.80 -11.69 -13.62
N ASN A 401 15.95 -11.72 -12.30
CA ASN A 401 16.08 -12.97 -11.54
C ASN A 401 14.76 -13.72 -11.35
N MET A 402 13.63 -13.15 -11.77
CA MET A 402 12.33 -13.83 -11.70
C MET A 402 12.32 -15.13 -12.51
N LYS A 403 13.03 -15.17 -13.65
CA LYS A 403 13.14 -16.35 -14.52
C LYS A 403 13.68 -17.58 -13.78
N ASN A 404 14.61 -17.37 -12.86
CA ASN A 404 15.30 -18.45 -12.14
C ASN A 404 14.75 -18.70 -10.74
N THR A 405 13.67 -17.99 -10.35
CA THR A 405 13.10 -18.08 -9.01
C THR A 405 11.65 -18.58 -9.09
N PRO A 406 11.41 -19.89 -8.87
CA PRO A 406 10.06 -20.44 -8.85
C PRO A 406 9.16 -19.78 -7.82
N GLY A 407 7.86 -19.69 -8.12
CA GLY A 407 6.84 -19.22 -7.17
C GLY A 407 6.61 -17.70 -7.14
N ILE A 408 7.35 -16.89 -7.89
CA ILE A 408 7.20 -15.42 -7.90
C ILE A 408 5.78 -15.01 -8.32
N ALA A 409 5.27 -15.54 -9.43
CA ALA A 409 3.91 -15.24 -9.88
C ALA A 409 2.86 -15.71 -8.86
N GLY A 410 3.03 -16.91 -8.27
CA GLY A 410 2.15 -17.42 -7.22
C GLY A 410 2.14 -16.51 -5.97
N LYS A 411 3.32 -16.04 -5.54
CA LYS A 411 3.45 -15.10 -4.43
C LYS A 411 2.79 -13.75 -4.75
N LEU A 412 2.97 -13.22 -5.98
CA LEU A 412 2.37 -11.98 -6.43
C LEU A 412 0.85 -12.06 -6.43
N PHE A 413 0.29 -13.07 -7.11
CA PHE A 413 -1.16 -13.21 -7.24
C PHE A 413 -1.82 -13.58 -5.91
N GLY A 414 -1.17 -14.42 -5.11
CA GLY A 414 -1.61 -14.72 -3.75
C GLY A 414 -1.62 -13.49 -2.83
N THR A 415 -0.65 -12.58 -2.99
CA THR A 415 -0.62 -11.31 -2.25
C THR A 415 -1.80 -10.41 -2.62
N LEU A 416 -2.09 -10.27 -3.91
CA LEU A 416 -3.24 -9.49 -4.38
C LEU A 416 -4.56 -10.10 -3.93
N GLY A 417 -4.71 -11.44 -4.05
CA GLY A 417 -5.92 -12.16 -3.62
C GLY A 417 -6.19 -11.99 -2.12
N ARG A 418 -5.19 -12.17 -1.27
CA ARG A 418 -5.33 -11.92 0.19
C ARG A 418 -5.66 -10.47 0.53
N ALA A 419 -5.19 -9.53 -0.29
CA ALA A 419 -5.56 -8.12 -0.15
C ALA A 419 -6.96 -7.80 -0.70
N GLY A 420 -7.67 -8.78 -1.26
CA GLY A 420 -9.00 -8.59 -1.87
C GLY A 420 -8.96 -7.80 -3.17
N ILE A 421 -7.85 -7.85 -3.89
CA ILE A 421 -7.66 -7.11 -5.14
C ILE A 421 -7.84 -8.05 -6.33
N SER A 422 -8.82 -7.75 -7.17
CA SER A 422 -9.02 -8.44 -8.44
C SER A 422 -8.09 -7.89 -9.51
N MET A 423 -7.45 -8.79 -10.23
CA MET A 423 -6.62 -8.47 -11.39
C MET A 423 -7.48 -8.60 -12.66
N ILE A 424 -7.53 -7.53 -13.46
CA ILE A 424 -8.38 -7.44 -14.65
C ILE A 424 -7.69 -8.05 -15.87
N ALA A 425 -6.42 -7.72 -16.08
CA ALA A 425 -5.60 -8.26 -17.15
C ALA A 425 -4.16 -8.48 -16.65
N CYS A 426 -3.44 -9.42 -17.26
CA CYS A 426 -2.03 -9.70 -16.93
C CYS A 426 -1.24 -10.00 -18.19
N ALA A 427 0.03 -9.57 -18.22
CA ALA A 427 0.98 -9.92 -19.26
C ALA A 427 2.35 -10.25 -18.66
N GLN A 428 2.94 -11.36 -19.10
CA GLN A 428 4.31 -11.77 -18.78
C GLN A 428 4.97 -12.33 -20.02
N GLY A 429 6.04 -11.69 -20.48
CA GLY A 429 6.81 -12.16 -21.62
C GLY A 429 7.72 -13.35 -21.28
N ALA A 430 8.16 -14.11 -22.29
CA ALA A 430 9.07 -15.23 -22.15
C ALA A 430 10.43 -14.87 -21.50
N PRO A 431 10.99 -13.66 -21.64
CA PRO A 431 12.18 -13.24 -20.91
C PRO A 431 11.97 -13.18 -19.40
N GLN A 432 10.71 -13.03 -18.93
CA GLN A 432 10.33 -12.95 -17.51
C GLN A 432 11.04 -11.81 -16.76
N THR A 433 11.27 -10.70 -17.42
CA THR A 433 11.91 -9.51 -16.84
C THR A 433 10.91 -8.63 -16.11
N ASN A 434 9.63 -8.74 -16.49
CA ASN A 434 8.51 -8.10 -15.80
C ASN A 434 7.27 -8.99 -15.75
N ILE A 435 6.40 -8.72 -14.77
CA ILE A 435 5.01 -9.13 -14.73
C ILE A 435 4.20 -7.86 -14.62
N SER A 436 3.44 -7.54 -15.66
CA SER A 436 2.55 -6.39 -15.70
C SER A 436 1.09 -6.83 -15.58
N PHE A 437 0.29 -6.09 -14.82
CA PHE A 437 -1.12 -6.40 -14.61
C PHE A 437 -1.92 -5.14 -14.33
N VAL A 438 -3.22 -5.23 -14.58
CA VAL A 438 -4.16 -4.12 -14.46
C VAL A 438 -5.09 -4.34 -13.28
N VAL A 439 -5.30 -3.29 -12.49
CA VAL A 439 -6.24 -3.23 -11.36
C VAL A 439 -7.09 -1.98 -11.47
N LYS A 440 -8.20 -1.91 -10.71
CA LYS A 440 -8.95 -0.66 -10.56
C LYS A 440 -8.07 0.41 -9.90
N SER A 441 -8.17 1.67 -10.35
CA SER A 441 -7.37 2.79 -9.83
C SER A 441 -7.56 2.99 -8.32
N GLU A 442 -8.78 2.72 -7.78
CA GLU A 442 -9.06 2.77 -6.34
C GLU A 442 -8.21 1.80 -5.51
N HIS A 443 -7.76 0.69 -6.12
CA HIS A 443 -6.95 -0.33 -5.46
C HIS A 443 -5.44 -0.15 -5.68
N LEU A 444 -5.01 0.81 -6.51
CA LEU A 444 -3.61 0.99 -6.87
C LEU A 444 -2.69 1.11 -5.65
N ARG A 445 -3.02 2.01 -4.72
CA ARG A 445 -2.20 2.23 -3.51
C ARG A 445 -2.12 0.98 -2.64
N LYS A 446 -3.25 0.28 -2.46
CA LYS A 446 -3.30 -0.96 -1.68
C LYS A 446 -2.47 -2.07 -2.32
N ALA A 447 -2.58 -2.22 -3.64
CA ALA A 447 -1.80 -3.19 -4.40
C ALA A 447 -0.29 -2.93 -4.29
N LEU A 448 0.14 -1.68 -4.52
CA LEU A 448 1.56 -1.30 -4.44
C LEU A 448 2.14 -1.56 -3.04
N ASN A 449 1.42 -1.20 -1.97
CA ASN A 449 1.87 -1.45 -0.59
C ASN A 449 1.94 -2.95 -0.29
N ALA A 450 0.91 -3.73 -0.65
CA ALA A 450 0.89 -5.18 -0.40
C ALA A 450 2.04 -5.89 -1.13
N ILE A 451 2.31 -5.54 -2.38
CA ILE A 451 3.39 -6.13 -3.17
C ILE A 451 4.75 -5.70 -2.62
N HIS A 452 4.92 -4.41 -2.32
CA HIS A 452 6.18 -3.90 -1.77
C HIS A 452 6.52 -4.55 -0.43
N ASP A 453 5.55 -4.64 0.47
CA ASP A 453 5.70 -5.34 1.74
C ASP A 453 6.10 -6.81 1.53
N SER A 454 5.40 -7.51 0.63
CA SER A 454 5.66 -8.92 0.36
C SER A 454 7.05 -9.21 -0.23
N PHE A 455 7.60 -8.31 -1.07
CA PHE A 455 8.84 -8.59 -1.81
C PHE A 455 10.06 -7.80 -1.34
N PHE A 456 9.91 -6.62 -0.76
CA PHE A 456 11.02 -5.74 -0.39
C PHE A 456 11.18 -5.52 1.10
N LEU A 457 10.07 -5.53 1.84
CA LEU A 457 10.07 -5.39 3.29
C LEU A 457 10.01 -6.75 3.99
N SER A 458 10.48 -7.82 3.34
CA SER A 458 10.50 -9.17 3.91
C SER A 458 11.26 -9.30 5.25
N GLU A 459 11.84 -8.22 5.75
CA GLU A 459 12.31 -8.14 7.12
C GLU A 459 11.15 -8.03 8.13
N TYR A 460 10.00 -7.42 7.74
CA TYR A 460 8.87 -7.21 8.64
C TYR A 460 7.54 -7.51 7.94
N LYS A 461 6.73 -8.38 8.53
CA LYS A 461 5.30 -8.50 8.22
C LYS A 461 4.57 -7.35 8.91
N VAL A 462 3.74 -6.60 8.19
CA VAL A 462 2.96 -5.49 8.75
C VAL A 462 1.50 -5.90 8.90
N LEU A 463 0.92 -5.69 10.08
CA LEU A 463 -0.52 -5.71 10.30
C LEU A 463 -0.98 -4.28 10.65
N ASN A 464 -2.01 -3.80 9.95
CA ASN A 464 -2.64 -2.51 10.19
C ASN A 464 -3.85 -2.70 11.10
N LEU A 465 -3.77 -2.18 12.33
CA LEU A 465 -4.77 -2.38 13.37
C LEU A 465 -5.68 -1.16 13.51
N PHE A 466 -6.98 -1.40 13.56
CA PHE A 466 -8.01 -0.43 13.91
C PHE A 466 -8.62 -0.84 15.25
N VAL A 467 -8.30 -0.14 16.33
CA VAL A 467 -8.72 -0.48 17.68
C VAL A 467 -9.92 0.38 18.08
N CYS A 468 -11.06 -0.27 18.31
CA CYS A 468 -12.28 0.37 18.79
C CYS A 468 -12.54 0.05 20.26
N GLY A 469 -12.70 1.10 21.07
CA GLY A 469 -12.82 0.99 22.52
C GLY A 469 -11.47 1.05 23.24
N VAL A 470 -11.18 2.20 23.83
CA VAL A 470 -9.92 2.46 24.60
C VAL A 470 -10.20 2.56 26.11
N GLY A 471 -11.23 1.87 26.58
CA GLY A 471 -11.48 1.67 28.00
C GLY A 471 -10.46 0.75 28.64
N THR A 472 -10.87 0.04 29.68
CA THR A 472 -9.98 -0.80 30.50
C THR A 472 -9.24 -1.86 29.67
N VAL A 473 -9.93 -2.60 28.80
CA VAL A 473 -9.31 -3.66 28.00
C VAL A 473 -8.51 -3.08 26.82
N GLY A 474 -9.08 -2.16 26.04
CA GLY A 474 -8.41 -1.59 24.88
C GLY A 474 -7.22 -0.72 25.22
N GLY A 475 -7.27 0.01 26.36
CA GLY A 475 -6.13 0.76 26.87
C GLY A 475 -4.95 -0.15 27.24
N GLN A 476 -5.21 -1.26 27.92
CA GLN A 476 -4.21 -2.28 28.24
C GLN A 476 -3.65 -2.97 26.97
N LEU A 477 -4.50 -3.21 25.97
CA LEU A 477 -4.04 -3.75 24.69
C LEU A 477 -3.06 -2.81 23.98
N LEU A 478 -3.37 -1.52 23.89
CA LEU A 478 -2.49 -0.53 23.26
C LEU A 478 -1.15 -0.42 24.00
N GLU A 479 -1.18 -0.49 25.34
CA GLU A 479 0.02 -0.52 26.17
C GLU A 479 0.86 -1.79 25.93
N GLN A 480 0.24 -2.97 25.85
CA GLN A 480 0.93 -4.23 25.53
C GLN A 480 1.54 -4.19 24.14
N ILE A 481 0.83 -3.65 23.13
CA ILE A 481 1.36 -3.48 21.77
C ILE A 481 2.57 -2.55 21.79
N HIS A 482 2.48 -1.41 22.48
CA HIS A 482 3.58 -0.46 22.60
C HIS A 482 4.83 -1.12 23.23
N ASN A 483 4.66 -1.81 24.35
CA ASN A 483 5.75 -2.45 25.08
C ASN A 483 6.42 -3.58 24.30
N GLN A 484 5.67 -4.32 23.47
CA GLN A 484 6.17 -5.44 22.68
C GLN A 484 6.68 -5.04 21.28
N TYR A 485 6.49 -3.80 20.86
CA TYR A 485 6.72 -3.37 19.49
C TYR A 485 8.14 -3.68 18.98
N GLU A 486 9.18 -3.27 19.70
CA GLU A 486 10.58 -3.49 19.28
C GLU A 486 10.99 -4.98 19.38
N GLU A 487 10.48 -5.69 20.39
CA GLU A 487 10.74 -7.13 20.53
C GLU A 487 10.11 -7.94 19.37
N LEU A 488 8.88 -7.62 18.96
CA LEU A 488 8.22 -8.26 17.82
C LEU A 488 8.95 -7.98 16.51
N LYS A 489 9.41 -6.75 16.31
CA LYS A 489 10.25 -6.42 15.17
C LYS A 489 11.51 -7.28 15.12
N ARG A 490 12.20 -7.36 16.25
CA ARG A 490 13.49 -8.06 16.35
C ARG A 490 13.36 -9.59 16.23
N THR A 491 12.38 -10.21 16.91
CA THR A 491 12.28 -11.67 17.06
C THR A 491 11.36 -12.32 16.06
N LYS A 492 10.27 -11.62 15.66
CA LYS A 492 9.22 -12.16 14.77
C LYS A 492 9.19 -11.48 13.40
N ARG A 493 10.02 -10.48 13.18
CA ARG A 493 9.97 -9.64 11.99
C ARG A 493 8.54 -9.12 11.71
N LEU A 494 7.84 -8.74 12.79
CA LEU A 494 6.46 -8.31 12.78
C LEU A 494 6.36 -6.85 13.24
N LYS A 495 5.69 -6.01 12.45
CA LYS A 495 5.30 -4.66 12.80
C LYS A 495 3.79 -4.59 12.99
N LEU A 496 3.34 -4.30 14.21
CA LEU A 496 1.95 -3.99 14.50
C LEU A 496 1.76 -2.47 14.35
N ASN A 497 1.07 -2.06 13.30
CA ASN A 497 0.86 -0.65 12.97
C ASN A 497 -0.55 -0.24 13.36
N VAL A 498 -0.73 0.50 14.46
CA VAL A 498 -2.05 0.99 14.86
C VAL A 498 -2.37 2.21 14.00
N VAL A 499 -3.27 2.05 13.02
CA VAL A 499 -3.64 3.08 12.04
C VAL A 499 -4.98 3.76 12.35
N GLY A 500 -5.75 3.18 13.28
CA GLY A 500 -7.02 3.75 13.72
C GLY A 500 -7.27 3.48 15.20
N ILE A 501 -7.72 4.48 15.94
CA ILE A 501 -8.17 4.36 17.33
C ILE A 501 -9.51 5.08 17.46
N ALA A 502 -10.53 4.39 18.00
CA ALA A 502 -11.87 4.94 18.15
C ALA A 502 -12.45 4.76 19.55
N THR A 503 -13.23 5.74 19.95
CA THR A 503 -14.15 5.70 21.09
C THR A 503 -15.60 5.72 20.58
N SER A 504 -16.59 5.75 21.47
CA SER A 504 -17.99 5.95 21.11
C SER A 504 -18.30 7.30 20.46
N LYS A 505 -17.38 8.28 20.57
CA LYS A 505 -17.63 9.67 20.12
C LYS A 505 -16.60 10.21 19.15
N LYS A 506 -15.37 9.69 19.17
CA LYS A 506 -14.23 10.22 18.40
C LYS A 506 -13.45 9.10 17.73
N ALA A 507 -12.85 9.39 16.60
CA ALA A 507 -11.94 8.48 15.92
C ALA A 507 -10.72 9.23 15.36
N LEU A 508 -9.55 8.65 15.61
CA LEU A 508 -8.24 9.11 15.14
C LEU A 508 -7.72 8.12 14.10
N PHE A 509 -7.28 8.62 12.95
CA PHE A 509 -6.71 7.80 11.88
C PHE A 509 -5.37 8.36 11.41
N ASN A 510 -4.41 7.46 11.18
CA ASN A 510 -3.13 7.80 10.57
C ASN A 510 -2.58 6.56 9.82
N SER A 511 -2.51 6.63 8.50
CA SER A 511 -2.03 5.52 7.66
C SER A 511 -0.57 5.12 7.92
N ASP A 512 0.24 6.01 8.48
CA ASP A 512 1.64 5.75 8.80
C ASP A 512 1.83 5.12 10.18
N GLY A 513 0.77 5.10 10.99
CA GLY A 513 0.74 4.64 12.37
C GLY A 513 0.56 5.78 13.37
N ILE A 514 -0.19 5.50 14.41
CA ILE A 514 -0.45 6.42 15.52
C ILE A 514 0.63 6.20 16.59
N ASP A 515 1.18 7.28 17.10
CA ASP A 515 2.10 7.24 18.24
C ASP A 515 1.35 6.81 19.52
N LEU A 516 1.62 5.58 19.96
CA LEU A 516 0.96 5.00 21.12
C LEU A 516 1.39 5.61 22.47
N ALA A 517 2.49 6.35 22.52
CA ALA A 517 2.87 7.07 23.73
C ALA A 517 1.93 8.25 24.01
N ASN A 518 1.46 8.93 22.94
CA ASN A 518 0.67 10.17 23.04
C ASN A 518 -0.75 10.02 22.48
N TYR A 519 -1.23 8.79 22.23
CA TYR A 519 -2.51 8.57 21.54
C TYR A 519 -3.71 9.18 22.24
N ARG A 520 -3.67 9.31 23.60
CA ARG A 520 -4.80 9.86 24.36
C ARG A 520 -5.00 11.35 24.10
N GLU A 521 -3.92 12.10 23.99
CA GLU A 521 -3.94 13.54 23.65
C GLU A 521 -4.41 13.71 22.20
N LEU A 522 -3.82 12.97 21.27
CA LEU A 522 -4.22 12.99 19.86
C LEU A 522 -5.70 12.63 19.67
N LEU A 523 -6.21 11.66 20.43
CA LEU A 523 -7.60 11.25 20.37
C LEU A 523 -8.56 12.28 21.00
N ALA A 524 -8.09 13.05 22.00
CA ALA A 524 -8.88 14.14 22.58
C ALA A 524 -9.18 15.24 21.57
N ASP A 525 -8.27 15.50 20.64
CA ASP A 525 -8.41 16.50 19.57
C ASP A 525 -8.99 15.92 18.26
N ALA A 526 -9.24 14.60 18.22
CA ALA A 526 -9.73 13.92 17.03
C ALA A 526 -11.19 14.30 16.69
N PRO A 527 -11.60 14.20 15.43
CA PRO A 527 -12.94 14.51 14.98
C PRO A 527 -13.99 13.59 15.59
N GLU A 528 -15.24 14.10 15.67
CA GLU A 528 -16.39 13.31 16.09
C GLU A 528 -16.68 12.17 15.11
N SER A 529 -16.95 10.99 15.66
CA SER A 529 -17.23 9.77 14.92
C SER A 529 -18.35 8.97 15.58
N ASN A 530 -18.90 8.06 14.82
CA ASN A 530 -19.82 7.02 15.25
C ASN A 530 -19.48 5.71 14.52
N GLU A 531 -20.21 4.64 14.78
CA GLU A 531 -19.96 3.31 14.18
C GLU A 531 -20.02 3.30 12.65
N LYS A 532 -20.91 4.10 12.04
CA LYS A 532 -21.04 4.19 10.57
C LYS A 532 -19.87 4.94 9.97
N LYS A 533 -19.54 6.12 10.51
CA LYS A 533 -18.36 6.88 10.08
C LYS A 533 -17.07 6.10 10.29
N LEU A 534 -16.97 5.37 11.39
CA LEU A 534 -15.83 4.50 11.68
C LEU A 534 -15.69 3.42 10.61
N ARG A 535 -16.76 2.69 10.29
CA ARG A 535 -16.80 1.68 9.24
C ARG A 535 -16.35 2.26 7.89
N ASP A 536 -16.98 3.37 7.50
CA ASP A 536 -16.75 3.99 6.18
C ASP A 536 -15.29 4.48 6.07
N ALA A 537 -14.75 5.11 7.11
CA ALA A 537 -13.36 5.55 7.16
C ALA A 537 -12.36 4.37 7.08
N ILE A 538 -12.62 3.25 7.77
CA ILE A 538 -11.77 2.06 7.71
C ILE A 538 -11.75 1.48 6.29
N ILE A 539 -12.92 1.40 5.64
CA ILE A 539 -13.04 0.91 4.26
C ILE A 539 -12.35 1.88 3.28
N GLU A 540 -12.56 3.19 3.43
CA GLU A 540 -11.98 4.23 2.57
C GLU A 540 -10.45 4.29 2.70
N MET A 541 -9.89 4.12 3.89
CA MET A 541 -8.44 4.03 4.08
C MET A 541 -7.80 2.91 3.28
N ASN A 542 -8.54 1.86 2.98
CA ASN A 542 -8.15 0.76 2.10
C ASN A 542 -6.73 0.22 2.37
N CYS A 543 -6.37 0.07 3.65
CA CYS A 543 -5.07 -0.46 4.05
C CYS A 543 -4.97 -1.96 3.79
N PHE A 544 -3.80 -2.45 3.43
CA PHE A 544 -3.53 -3.89 3.31
C PHE A 544 -3.37 -4.54 4.69
N ASN A 545 -3.57 -5.86 4.79
CA ASN A 545 -3.46 -6.63 6.05
C ASN A 545 -4.17 -5.94 7.23
N SER A 546 -5.40 -5.48 7.00
CA SER A 546 -6.19 -4.76 8.00
C SER A 546 -6.86 -5.70 8.97
N VAL A 547 -6.81 -5.32 10.26
CA VAL A 547 -7.48 -6.03 11.36
C VAL A 547 -8.26 -5.01 12.19
N PHE A 548 -9.56 -5.19 12.27
CA PHE A 548 -10.42 -4.44 13.18
C PHE A 548 -10.48 -5.16 14.53
N VAL A 549 -10.20 -4.44 15.61
CA VAL A 549 -10.15 -4.98 16.98
C VAL A 549 -11.20 -4.28 17.81
N ASP A 550 -12.25 -5.01 18.21
CA ASP A 550 -13.33 -4.49 19.06
C ASP A 550 -13.12 -4.86 20.53
N CYS A 551 -12.78 -3.84 21.32
CA CYS A 551 -12.68 -3.91 22.77
C CYS A 551 -13.87 -3.22 23.48
N THR A 552 -15.03 -3.08 22.79
CA THR A 552 -16.23 -2.46 23.32
C THR A 552 -17.24 -3.51 23.81
N ALA A 553 -18.36 -3.03 24.39
CA ALA A 553 -19.56 -3.82 24.65
C ALA A 553 -20.77 -3.31 23.82
N SER A 554 -20.51 -2.51 22.74
CA SER A 554 -21.54 -1.89 21.92
C SER A 554 -22.14 -2.87 20.93
N LYS A 555 -23.47 -2.85 20.82
CA LYS A 555 -24.22 -3.60 19.84
C LYS A 555 -24.01 -3.02 18.43
N GLU A 556 -23.97 -1.71 18.35
CA GLU A 556 -23.81 -0.96 17.11
C GLU A 556 -22.44 -1.25 16.47
N VAL A 557 -21.39 -1.35 17.27
CA VAL A 557 -20.05 -1.74 16.79
C VAL A 557 -20.04 -3.19 16.30
N ALA A 558 -20.76 -4.10 16.96
CA ALA A 558 -20.85 -5.50 16.49
C ALA A 558 -21.55 -5.63 15.12
N GLU A 559 -22.45 -4.71 14.75
CA GLU A 559 -23.17 -4.74 13.46
C GLU A 559 -22.27 -4.32 12.27
N ILE A 560 -21.12 -3.67 12.49
CA ILE A 560 -20.22 -3.33 11.39
C ILE A 560 -19.26 -4.47 11.00
N TYR A 561 -19.22 -5.60 11.70
CA TYR A 561 -18.30 -6.71 11.38
C TYR A 561 -18.56 -7.31 10.01
N GLN A 562 -19.83 -7.52 9.63
CA GLN A 562 -20.17 -8.09 8.35
C GLN A 562 -19.62 -7.28 7.17
N PRO A 563 -19.88 -5.96 7.03
CA PRO A 563 -19.31 -5.16 5.97
C PRO A 563 -17.77 -5.09 6.01
N LEU A 564 -17.12 -5.13 7.18
CA LEU A 564 -15.66 -5.16 7.27
C LEU A 564 -15.08 -6.46 6.71
N LEU A 565 -15.66 -7.62 7.07
CA LEU A 565 -15.27 -8.92 6.52
C LEU A 565 -15.46 -8.98 5.01
N GLU A 566 -16.57 -8.43 4.49
CA GLU A 566 -16.86 -8.32 3.06
C GLU A 566 -15.81 -7.48 2.30
N HIS A 567 -15.13 -6.54 2.97
CA HIS A 567 -14.03 -5.73 2.44
C HIS A 567 -12.63 -6.28 2.79
N ASN A 568 -12.52 -7.56 3.07
CA ASN A 568 -11.25 -8.26 3.36
C ASN A 568 -10.51 -7.72 4.59
N ILE A 569 -11.23 -7.26 5.59
CA ILE A 569 -10.72 -6.80 6.87
C ILE A 569 -11.01 -7.88 7.92
N SER A 570 -9.97 -8.43 8.55
CA SER A 570 -10.15 -9.38 9.64
C SER A 570 -10.73 -8.71 10.87
N VAL A 571 -11.53 -9.45 11.65
CA VAL A 571 -12.17 -8.95 12.87
C VAL A 571 -11.72 -9.75 14.08
N ILE A 572 -11.29 -9.04 15.13
CA ILE A 572 -11.02 -9.60 16.46
C ILE A 572 -11.97 -8.93 17.44
N ALA A 573 -12.72 -9.71 18.19
CA ALA A 573 -13.75 -9.20 19.10
C ALA A 573 -13.57 -9.70 20.54
N ALA A 574 -13.34 -8.77 21.48
CA ALA A 574 -13.62 -9.01 22.89
C ALA A 574 -15.12 -8.87 23.18
N ASN A 575 -15.83 -8.21 22.30
CA ASN A 575 -17.28 -8.02 22.36
C ASN A 575 -18.02 -9.33 22.08
N LYS A 576 -18.81 -9.82 23.04
CA LYS A 576 -19.50 -11.12 22.96
C LYS A 576 -20.79 -11.08 22.13
N ILE A 577 -21.25 -9.88 21.71
CA ILE A 577 -22.58 -9.71 21.12
C ILE A 577 -22.69 -10.47 19.79
N ALA A 578 -21.73 -10.34 18.91
CA ALA A 578 -21.76 -10.97 17.60
C ALA A 578 -21.72 -12.51 17.71
N ALA A 579 -20.78 -13.06 18.47
CA ALA A 579 -20.62 -14.51 18.66
C ALA A 579 -21.81 -15.17 19.38
N SER A 580 -22.52 -14.41 20.26
CA SER A 580 -23.72 -14.84 20.97
C SER A 580 -25.03 -14.33 20.36
N SER A 581 -25.03 -13.76 19.16
CA SER A 581 -26.24 -13.35 18.42
C SER A 581 -27.06 -14.56 17.97
N SER A 582 -28.08 -14.40 17.11
CA SER A 582 -28.75 -15.56 16.48
C SER A 582 -27.73 -16.42 15.72
N TYR A 583 -27.96 -17.72 15.67
CA TYR A 583 -27.09 -18.65 14.95
C TYR A 583 -26.89 -18.25 13.50
N GLU A 584 -27.92 -17.75 12.84
CA GLU A 584 -27.85 -17.29 11.46
C GLU A 584 -26.84 -16.13 11.27
N LYS A 585 -26.91 -15.12 12.14
CA LYS A 585 -25.94 -13.99 12.10
C LYS A 585 -24.51 -14.45 12.37
N TYR A 586 -24.34 -15.32 13.39
CA TYR A 586 -23.05 -15.90 13.72
C TYR A 586 -22.46 -16.70 12.56
N ALA A 587 -23.25 -17.63 11.98
CA ALA A 587 -22.84 -18.47 10.88
C ALA A 587 -22.44 -17.64 9.65
N ARG A 588 -23.22 -16.59 9.32
CA ARG A 588 -22.92 -15.67 8.22
C ARG A 588 -21.58 -14.98 8.40
N LEU A 589 -21.23 -14.54 9.60
CA LEU A 589 -19.90 -13.93 9.87
C LEU A 589 -18.76 -14.93 9.62
N LYS A 590 -18.92 -16.17 10.09
CA LYS A 590 -17.93 -17.25 9.88
C LYS A 590 -17.79 -17.63 8.41
N GLU A 591 -18.91 -17.79 7.69
CA GLU A 591 -18.94 -18.10 6.26
C GLU A 591 -18.31 -16.96 5.43
N THR A 592 -18.66 -15.71 5.74
CA THR A 592 -18.05 -14.55 5.06
C THR A 592 -16.55 -14.48 5.28
N ALA A 593 -16.09 -14.67 6.52
CA ALA A 593 -14.67 -14.68 6.82
C ALA A 593 -13.93 -15.78 6.03
N LEU A 594 -14.50 -17.00 5.98
CA LEU A 594 -13.95 -18.12 5.22
C LEU A 594 -13.91 -17.82 3.72
N ALA A 595 -15.03 -17.36 3.14
CA ALA A 595 -15.14 -17.05 1.71
C ALA A 595 -14.19 -15.93 1.27
N ARG A 596 -13.91 -14.96 2.14
CA ARG A 596 -13.00 -13.84 1.88
C ARG A 596 -11.55 -14.12 2.24
N GLY A 597 -11.24 -15.27 2.86
CA GLY A 597 -9.89 -15.60 3.33
C GLY A 597 -9.38 -14.68 4.44
N VAL A 598 -10.28 -14.14 5.26
CA VAL A 598 -10.00 -13.31 6.44
C VAL A 598 -10.44 -14.01 7.72
N PHE A 599 -10.16 -13.41 8.87
CA PHE A 599 -10.40 -14.05 10.16
C PHE A 599 -11.48 -13.32 10.96
N PHE A 600 -12.36 -14.11 11.59
CA PHE A 600 -13.20 -13.65 12.68
C PHE A 600 -12.78 -14.41 13.95
N ARG A 601 -12.07 -13.72 14.86
CA ARG A 601 -11.50 -14.27 16.10
C ARG A 601 -12.11 -13.62 17.32
N TYR A 602 -12.43 -14.41 18.33
CA TYR A 602 -13.10 -13.96 19.56
C TYR A 602 -12.80 -14.85 20.76
N GLU A 603 -11.54 -15.28 20.91
CA GLU A 603 -11.07 -16.13 22.02
C GLU A 603 -11.54 -15.60 23.38
N THR A 604 -11.40 -14.28 23.57
CA THR A 604 -11.68 -13.62 24.85
C THR A 604 -13.17 -13.55 25.22
N ASN A 605 -14.06 -14.03 24.36
CA ASN A 605 -15.47 -14.10 24.67
C ASN A 605 -15.78 -15.15 25.73
N VAL A 606 -14.87 -16.15 25.91
CA VAL A 606 -14.99 -17.18 26.95
C VAL A 606 -13.64 -17.33 27.65
N GLY A 607 -13.63 -17.14 28.98
CA GLY A 607 -12.44 -17.40 29.79
C GLY A 607 -11.33 -16.34 29.69
N ALA A 608 -11.64 -15.12 29.31
CA ALA A 608 -10.69 -14.01 29.16
C ALA A 608 -9.52 -14.41 28.23
N GLY A 609 -8.30 -14.57 28.72
CA GLY A 609 -7.12 -14.95 27.94
C GLY A 609 -6.86 -16.45 27.86
N LEU A 610 -7.74 -17.29 28.38
CA LEU A 610 -7.58 -18.75 28.31
C LEU A 610 -7.79 -19.25 26.87
N PRO A 611 -6.96 -20.18 26.36
CA PRO A 611 -7.05 -20.71 25.02
C PRO A 611 -8.13 -21.80 24.90
N ILE A 612 -9.40 -21.42 24.98
CA ILE A 612 -10.53 -22.34 25.01
C ILE A 612 -11.11 -22.55 23.62
N ILE A 613 -11.49 -21.46 22.94
CA ILE A 613 -12.11 -21.49 21.60
C ILE A 613 -11.10 -22.03 20.58
N GLY A 614 -9.86 -21.55 20.64
CA GLY A 614 -8.77 -22.05 19.79
C GLY A 614 -8.55 -23.55 19.98
N THR A 615 -8.51 -24.05 21.20
CA THR A 615 -8.34 -25.47 21.50
C THR A 615 -9.51 -26.31 20.94
N ILE A 616 -10.76 -25.86 21.11
CA ILE A 616 -11.94 -26.54 20.55
C ILE A 616 -11.84 -26.61 19.02
N ASN A 617 -11.45 -25.52 18.38
CA ASN A 617 -11.28 -25.48 16.93
C ASN A 617 -10.16 -26.40 16.45
N ASP A 618 -9.02 -26.48 17.15
CA ASP A 618 -7.89 -27.32 16.79
C ASP A 618 -8.25 -28.82 16.93
N LEU A 619 -8.96 -29.19 17.99
CA LEU A 619 -9.48 -30.54 18.16
C LEU A 619 -10.42 -30.92 17.01
N ARG A 620 -11.39 -30.10 16.70
CA ARG A 620 -12.35 -30.33 15.59
C ARG A 620 -11.65 -30.38 14.23
N ASN A 621 -10.79 -29.43 13.94
CA ASN A 621 -10.06 -29.35 12.67
C ASN A 621 -9.14 -30.57 12.46
N SER A 622 -8.68 -31.19 13.55
CA SER A 622 -7.92 -32.45 13.52
C SER A 622 -8.80 -33.72 13.50
N GLY A 623 -10.12 -33.55 13.34
CA GLY A 623 -11.09 -34.66 13.22
C GLY A 623 -11.57 -35.24 14.55
N ASP A 624 -11.37 -34.55 15.70
CA ASP A 624 -11.93 -34.95 16.98
C ASP A 624 -13.37 -34.44 17.14
N VAL A 625 -14.15 -35.11 17.95
CA VAL A 625 -15.57 -34.77 18.22
C VAL A 625 -15.70 -34.36 19.69
N ILE A 626 -16.22 -33.18 19.92
CA ILE A 626 -16.53 -32.71 21.28
C ILE A 626 -17.85 -33.38 21.76
N LEU A 627 -17.77 -34.22 22.76
CA LEU A 627 -18.91 -34.96 23.31
C LEU A 627 -19.59 -34.20 24.44
N LYS A 628 -18.76 -33.64 25.37
CA LYS A 628 -19.23 -32.93 26.55
C LYS A 628 -18.31 -31.77 26.90
N ILE A 629 -18.89 -30.67 27.32
CA ILE A 629 -18.18 -29.54 27.93
C ILE A 629 -18.80 -29.29 29.30
N GLU A 630 -18.01 -29.31 30.33
CA GLU A 630 -18.39 -28.84 31.66
C GLU A 630 -17.50 -27.66 32.03
N ALA A 631 -18.09 -26.58 32.53
CA ALA A 631 -17.33 -25.40 32.78
C ALA A 631 -17.88 -24.52 33.92
N VAL A 632 -16.97 -23.93 34.70
CA VAL A 632 -17.24 -22.81 35.59
C VAL A 632 -16.74 -21.55 34.85
N LEU A 633 -17.70 -20.76 34.33
CA LEU A 633 -17.43 -19.63 33.42
C LEU A 633 -17.68 -18.25 34.02
N SER A 634 -18.13 -18.16 35.29
CA SER A 634 -18.34 -16.92 36.02
C SER A 634 -17.36 -16.84 37.17
N GLY A 635 -16.44 -15.86 37.11
CA GLY A 635 -15.56 -15.55 38.21
C GLY A 635 -16.31 -15.08 39.45
N THR A 636 -17.36 -14.25 39.27
CA THR A 636 -18.23 -13.75 40.34
C THR A 636 -18.91 -14.89 41.11
N LEU A 637 -19.58 -15.80 40.36
CA LEU A 637 -20.28 -16.92 40.98
C LEU A 637 -19.31 -17.90 41.65
N ASN A 638 -18.15 -18.16 41.03
CA ASN A 638 -17.16 -19.02 41.67
C ASN A 638 -16.60 -18.40 42.96
N PHE A 639 -16.37 -17.07 42.97
CA PHE A 639 -15.96 -16.33 44.15
C PHE A 639 -17.04 -16.50 45.26
N ILE A 640 -18.31 -16.21 44.97
CA ILE A 640 -19.42 -16.32 45.93
C ILE A 640 -19.45 -17.69 46.55
N PHE A 641 -19.42 -18.79 45.76
CA PHE A 641 -19.48 -20.16 46.27
C PHE A 641 -18.18 -20.62 46.95
N ASN A 642 -17.08 -19.92 46.81
CA ASN A 642 -15.87 -20.15 47.60
C ASN A 642 -15.90 -19.41 48.95
N GLU A 643 -16.59 -18.24 49.02
CA GLU A 643 -16.69 -17.45 50.26
C GLU A 643 -17.72 -18.00 51.26
N ILE A 644 -18.76 -18.69 50.77
CA ILE A 644 -19.81 -19.23 51.64
C ILE A 644 -19.19 -20.24 52.60
N SER A 645 -19.34 -19.99 53.91
CA SER A 645 -18.75 -20.77 55.00
C SER A 645 -19.68 -20.75 56.20
N ALA A 646 -19.26 -21.38 57.33
CA ALA A 646 -19.99 -21.28 58.59
C ALA A 646 -20.21 -19.85 59.09
N ASP A 647 -19.25 -18.95 58.72
CA ASP A 647 -19.23 -17.54 59.21
C ASP A 647 -19.68 -16.57 58.13
N VAL A 648 -19.93 -17.03 56.90
CA VAL A 648 -20.26 -16.19 55.74
C VAL A 648 -21.49 -16.74 55.02
N THR A 649 -22.61 -16.03 55.14
CA THR A 649 -23.88 -16.40 54.50
C THR A 649 -23.84 -16.11 52.98
N LEU A 650 -24.84 -16.61 52.22
CA LEU A 650 -24.98 -16.30 50.81
C LEU A 650 -25.06 -14.78 50.57
N SER A 651 -25.91 -14.08 51.33
CA SER A 651 -26.12 -12.63 51.19
C SER A 651 -24.86 -11.83 51.47
N GLU A 652 -24.08 -12.27 52.46
CA GLU A 652 -22.78 -11.68 52.80
C GLU A 652 -21.72 -11.95 51.73
N ALA A 653 -21.67 -13.16 51.18
CA ALA A 653 -20.76 -13.54 50.11
C ALA A 653 -21.03 -12.70 48.83
N VAL A 654 -22.31 -12.46 48.51
CA VAL A 654 -22.69 -11.58 47.36
C VAL A 654 -22.28 -10.12 47.67
N ARG A 655 -22.42 -9.64 48.91
CA ARG A 655 -21.96 -8.29 49.30
C ARG A 655 -20.44 -8.14 49.16
N ARG A 656 -19.66 -9.11 49.65
CA ARG A 656 -18.20 -9.13 49.52
C ARG A 656 -17.76 -9.15 48.05
N ALA A 657 -18.45 -9.93 47.20
CA ALA A 657 -18.17 -9.94 45.75
C ALA A 657 -18.32 -8.54 45.14
N LYS A 658 -19.36 -7.79 45.55
CA LYS A 658 -19.56 -6.42 45.09
C LYS A 658 -18.48 -5.46 45.63
N GLU A 659 -18.19 -5.50 46.93
CA GLU A 659 -17.21 -4.62 47.61
C GLU A 659 -15.78 -4.83 47.06
N GLN A 660 -15.43 -6.06 46.73
CA GLN A 660 -14.14 -6.41 46.15
C GLN A 660 -14.08 -6.27 44.63
N GLY A 661 -15.15 -5.81 43.97
CA GLY A 661 -15.18 -5.55 42.54
C GLY A 661 -15.25 -6.81 41.66
N TYR A 662 -15.64 -7.95 42.22
CA TYR A 662 -15.89 -9.19 41.45
C TYR A 662 -17.28 -9.24 40.80
N SER A 663 -18.24 -8.42 41.26
CA SER A 663 -19.61 -8.37 40.77
C SER A 663 -19.86 -7.03 40.07
N GLU A 664 -20.79 -7.05 39.13
CA GLU A 664 -21.37 -5.84 38.54
C GLU A 664 -22.03 -4.95 39.61
N PRO A 665 -22.22 -3.64 39.35
CA PRO A 665 -22.88 -2.75 40.28
C PRO A 665 -24.25 -3.24 40.75
N ASP A 666 -24.99 -3.92 39.86
CA ASP A 666 -26.19 -4.69 40.18
C ASP A 666 -25.89 -6.21 40.13
N PRO A 667 -25.72 -6.87 41.29
CA PRO A 667 -25.35 -8.29 41.34
C PRO A 667 -26.33 -9.21 40.63
N ARG A 668 -27.59 -8.81 40.42
CA ARG A 668 -28.60 -9.59 39.72
C ARG A 668 -28.16 -9.93 38.29
N ILE A 669 -27.36 -9.07 37.68
CA ILE A 669 -26.79 -9.32 36.33
C ILE A 669 -25.96 -10.62 36.34
N ASP A 670 -25.04 -10.76 37.31
CA ASP A 670 -24.21 -11.96 37.47
C ASP A 670 -25.03 -13.16 37.94
N LEU A 671 -25.88 -12.98 38.92
CA LEU A 671 -26.69 -14.05 39.52
C LEU A 671 -27.73 -14.63 38.56
N SER A 672 -28.16 -13.88 37.55
CA SER A 672 -29.06 -14.34 36.49
C SER A 672 -28.45 -15.41 35.56
N GLY A 673 -27.14 -15.64 35.63
CA GLY A 673 -26.43 -16.60 34.78
C GLY A 673 -26.41 -16.26 33.29
N LYS A 674 -26.93 -15.09 32.86
CA LYS A 674 -27.03 -14.69 31.45
C LYS A 674 -25.67 -14.68 30.73
N ASP A 675 -24.60 -14.25 31.38
CA ASP A 675 -23.26 -14.27 30.82
C ASP A 675 -22.73 -15.71 30.63
N VAL A 676 -23.03 -16.58 31.61
CA VAL A 676 -22.69 -18.02 31.55
C VAL A 676 -23.42 -18.71 30.40
N ILE A 677 -24.71 -18.40 30.23
CA ILE A 677 -25.54 -18.92 29.11
C ILE A 677 -24.93 -18.48 27.76
N ARG A 678 -24.56 -17.20 27.61
CA ARG A 678 -23.92 -16.70 26.39
C ARG A 678 -22.62 -17.44 26.08
N LYS A 679 -21.78 -17.64 27.07
CA LYS A 679 -20.50 -18.35 26.94
C LYS A 679 -20.72 -19.80 26.57
N LEU A 680 -21.67 -20.49 27.18
CA LEU A 680 -22.02 -21.88 26.87
C LEU A 680 -22.48 -22.03 25.41
N VAL A 681 -23.35 -21.13 24.94
CA VAL A 681 -23.81 -21.12 23.53
C VAL A 681 -22.64 -20.93 22.57
N ILE A 682 -21.70 -20.02 22.88
CA ILE A 682 -20.48 -19.84 22.06
C ILE A 682 -19.68 -21.14 22.01
N LEU A 683 -19.42 -21.79 23.14
CA LEU A 683 -18.66 -23.04 23.19
C LEU A 683 -19.33 -24.17 22.41
N ALA A 684 -20.65 -24.31 22.54
CA ALA A 684 -21.40 -25.36 21.82
C ALA A 684 -21.41 -25.11 20.29
N ARG A 685 -21.48 -23.84 19.87
CA ARG A 685 -21.33 -23.47 18.44
C ARG A 685 -19.93 -23.80 17.91
N GLU A 686 -18.90 -23.49 18.67
CA GLU A 686 -17.52 -23.84 18.31
C GLU A 686 -17.31 -25.36 18.30
N ALA A 687 -18.01 -26.10 19.18
CA ALA A 687 -18.08 -27.57 19.14
C ALA A 687 -18.82 -28.11 17.91
N GLY A 688 -19.48 -27.25 17.11
CA GLY A 688 -20.12 -27.63 15.84
C GLY A 688 -21.62 -27.81 15.88
N TYR A 689 -22.25 -27.40 16.97
CA TYR A 689 -23.69 -27.56 17.16
C TYR A 689 -24.46 -26.27 16.86
N LYS A 690 -25.61 -26.45 16.18
CA LYS A 690 -26.50 -25.33 15.89
C LYS A 690 -27.42 -25.16 17.09
N VAL A 691 -27.15 -24.14 17.91
CA VAL A 691 -27.86 -23.86 19.16
C VAL A 691 -28.16 -22.38 19.34
N GLU A 692 -29.26 -22.10 20.04
CA GLU A 692 -29.68 -20.77 20.45
C GLU A 692 -29.67 -20.62 21.98
N LYS A 693 -29.77 -19.38 22.49
CA LYS A 693 -29.83 -19.12 23.93
C LYS A 693 -31.06 -19.71 24.59
N THR A 694 -32.15 -19.87 23.81
CA THR A 694 -33.40 -20.48 24.26
C THR A 694 -33.31 -22.00 24.45
N ASP A 695 -32.27 -22.62 23.90
CA ASP A 695 -32.05 -24.07 24.02
C ASP A 695 -31.33 -24.43 25.34
N VAL A 696 -30.94 -23.43 26.13
CA VAL A 696 -30.27 -23.63 27.41
C VAL A 696 -31.27 -23.76 28.54
N GLU A 697 -31.31 -24.90 29.16
CA GLU A 697 -32.08 -25.12 30.41
C GLU A 697 -31.38 -24.43 31.58
N ALA A 698 -32.00 -23.38 32.12
CA ALA A 698 -31.43 -22.60 33.20
C ALA A 698 -32.05 -23.00 34.54
N HIS A 699 -31.27 -23.67 35.38
CA HIS A 699 -31.62 -23.99 36.76
C HIS A 699 -30.90 -23.03 37.71
N LEU A 700 -31.51 -21.85 37.88
CA LEU A 700 -30.94 -20.82 38.75
C LEU A 700 -31.13 -21.21 40.21
N PHE A 701 -30.18 -20.80 41.06
CA PHE A 701 -30.22 -21.03 42.47
C PHE A 701 -30.89 -19.90 43.28
N ILE A 702 -31.23 -18.81 42.59
CA ILE A 702 -32.03 -17.69 43.12
C ILE A 702 -33.39 -17.74 42.41
N PRO A 703 -34.53 -17.71 43.13
CA PRO A 703 -35.84 -17.65 42.55
C PRO A 703 -36.10 -16.41 41.70
N ASP A 704 -36.90 -16.54 40.63
CA ASP A 704 -37.13 -15.45 39.67
C ASP A 704 -37.67 -14.16 40.31
N GLU A 705 -38.45 -14.27 41.40
CA GLU A 705 -38.99 -13.12 42.15
C GLU A 705 -37.93 -12.16 42.71
N PHE A 706 -36.66 -12.64 42.89
CA PHE A 706 -35.57 -11.81 43.38
C PHE A 706 -34.97 -10.92 42.29
N PHE A 707 -35.24 -11.20 41.03
CA PHE A 707 -34.76 -10.40 39.91
C PHE A 707 -35.71 -9.24 39.59
N GLU A 708 -36.90 -9.21 40.19
CA GLU A 708 -37.89 -8.14 40.03
C GLU A 708 -37.66 -6.99 41.02
N GLY A 709 -38.25 -5.81 40.73
CA GLY A 709 -38.20 -4.65 41.61
C GLY A 709 -36.86 -3.91 41.63
N SER A 710 -36.69 -3.06 42.64
CA SER A 710 -35.48 -2.24 42.81
C SER A 710 -34.29 -3.04 43.35
N ILE A 711 -33.08 -2.50 43.18
CA ILE A 711 -31.87 -3.09 43.76
C ILE A 711 -31.90 -3.09 45.31
N ASP A 712 -32.56 -2.13 45.91
CA ASP A 712 -32.72 -2.06 47.36
C ASP A 712 -33.67 -3.15 47.89
N GLU A 713 -34.71 -3.47 47.16
CA GLU A 713 -35.59 -4.60 47.44
C GLU A 713 -34.86 -5.93 47.33
N PHE A 714 -34.02 -6.07 46.32
CA PHE A 714 -33.15 -7.25 46.16
C PHE A 714 -32.28 -7.45 47.41
N TRP A 715 -31.58 -6.40 47.89
CA TRP A 715 -30.70 -6.49 49.07
C TRP A 715 -31.50 -6.79 50.37
N LYS A 716 -32.73 -6.35 50.46
CA LYS A 716 -33.62 -6.67 51.62
C LYS A 716 -34.12 -8.10 51.58
N ASN A 717 -34.36 -8.66 50.40
CA ASN A 717 -34.91 -9.98 50.21
C ASN A 717 -33.84 -11.08 50.24
N LEU A 718 -32.63 -10.82 49.71
CA LEU A 718 -31.56 -11.83 49.55
C LEU A 718 -31.25 -12.60 50.84
N PRO A 719 -31.23 -12.00 52.05
CA PRO A 719 -31.04 -12.74 53.32
C PRO A 719 -32.09 -13.79 53.65
N LYS A 720 -33.26 -13.75 52.99
CA LYS A 720 -34.28 -14.78 53.19
C LYS A 720 -33.82 -16.18 52.71
N LEU A 721 -32.84 -16.22 51.82
CA LEU A 721 -32.27 -17.46 51.30
C LEU A 721 -31.13 -18.02 52.16
N ASP A 722 -30.60 -17.23 53.12
CA ASP A 722 -29.42 -17.59 53.92
C ASP A 722 -29.63 -18.88 54.73
N ALA A 723 -30.81 -19.03 55.33
CA ALA A 723 -31.11 -20.19 56.18
C ALA A 723 -31.12 -21.52 55.40
N ASP A 724 -31.71 -21.52 54.22
CA ASP A 724 -31.79 -22.73 53.37
C ASP A 724 -30.39 -23.07 52.78
N PHE A 725 -29.63 -22.05 52.38
CA PHE A 725 -28.25 -22.22 51.91
C PHE A 725 -27.35 -22.75 53.04
N GLU A 726 -27.45 -22.24 54.23
CA GLU A 726 -26.66 -22.74 55.39
C GLU A 726 -27.02 -24.18 55.75
N ALA A 727 -28.30 -24.52 55.79
CA ALA A 727 -28.73 -25.90 56.03
C ALA A 727 -28.13 -26.87 54.99
N ARG A 728 -28.18 -26.51 53.70
CA ARG A 728 -27.62 -27.33 52.64
C ARG A 728 -26.08 -27.36 52.65
N ARG A 729 -25.42 -26.24 52.99
CA ARG A 729 -23.94 -26.17 53.18
C ARG A 729 -23.46 -27.19 54.20
N LYS A 730 -24.13 -27.26 55.36
CA LYS A 730 -23.77 -28.20 56.44
C LYS A 730 -23.85 -29.66 55.98
N GLN A 731 -24.85 -29.98 55.16
CA GLN A 731 -24.93 -31.32 54.56
C GLN A 731 -23.77 -31.60 53.61
N LEU A 732 -23.46 -30.65 52.72
CA LEU A 732 -22.34 -30.78 51.78
C LEU A 732 -21.01 -30.94 52.48
N ASP A 733 -20.75 -30.20 53.52
CA ASP A 733 -19.53 -30.33 54.30
C ASP A 733 -19.42 -31.73 54.93
N ALA A 734 -20.52 -32.27 55.46
CA ALA A 734 -20.55 -33.63 55.98
C ALA A 734 -20.36 -34.71 54.90
N GLU A 735 -20.82 -34.45 53.67
CA GLU A 735 -20.62 -35.34 52.51
C GLU A 735 -19.27 -35.11 51.83
N GLY A 736 -18.50 -34.09 52.21
CA GLY A 736 -17.25 -33.72 51.54
C GLY A 736 -17.44 -33.15 50.13
N LYS A 737 -18.56 -32.46 49.89
CA LYS A 737 -18.94 -31.83 48.61
C LYS A 737 -18.88 -30.31 48.67
N ARG A 738 -18.86 -29.68 47.51
CA ARG A 738 -18.89 -28.22 47.35
C ARG A 738 -19.81 -27.81 46.23
N TRP A 739 -20.33 -26.59 46.29
CA TRP A 739 -21.10 -26.01 45.22
C TRP A 739 -20.23 -25.45 44.11
N ARG A 740 -20.65 -25.66 42.86
CA ARG A 740 -20.13 -24.98 41.68
C ARG A 740 -21.29 -24.65 40.72
N PHE A 741 -21.31 -23.43 40.20
CA PHE A 741 -22.26 -23.06 39.17
C PHE A 741 -21.67 -23.50 37.82
N VAL A 742 -22.23 -24.58 37.28
CA VAL A 742 -21.64 -25.27 36.15
C VAL A 742 -22.50 -25.09 34.90
N ALA A 743 -21.87 -24.68 33.84
CA ALA A 743 -22.39 -24.74 32.45
C ALA A 743 -22.06 -26.13 31.87
N THR A 744 -23.04 -26.81 31.32
CA THR A 744 -22.89 -28.14 30.76
C THR A 744 -23.46 -28.18 29.36
N PHE A 745 -22.59 -28.58 28.40
CA PHE A 745 -23.03 -29.10 27.11
C PHE A 745 -22.74 -30.59 27.09
N ASP A 746 -23.76 -31.39 26.77
CA ASP A 746 -23.63 -32.84 26.72
C ASP A 746 -24.49 -33.40 25.56
N HIS A 747 -23.78 -33.90 24.50
CA HIS A 747 -24.41 -34.46 23.30
C HIS A 747 -25.55 -33.59 22.72
N GLY A 748 -25.35 -32.31 22.65
CA GLY A 748 -26.32 -31.35 22.10
C GLY A 748 -27.30 -30.74 23.11
N LYS A 749 -27.33 -31.20 24.38
CA LYS A 749 -28.13 -30.62 25.46
C LYS A 749 -27.31 -29.56 26.20
N LEU A 750 -27.93 -28.46 26.51
CA LEU A 750 -27.30 -27.35 27.22
C LEU A 750 -28.03 -27.05 28.51
N SER A 751 -27.30 -26.94 29.59
CA SER A 751 -27.85 -26.53 30.87
C SER A 751 -26.87 -25.72 31.69
N VAL A 752 -27.38 -24.83 32.54
CA VAL A 752 -26.64 -24.15 33.59
C VAL A 752 -27.32 -24.42 34.93
N ALA A 753 -26.53 -24.86 35.92
CA ALA A 753 -27.07 -25.24 37.20
C ALA A 753 -26.04 -25.13 38.33
N LEU A 754 -26.51 -24.91 39.55
CA LEU A 754 -25.71 -25.08 40.74
C LEU A 754 -25.55 -26.57 41.03
N LYS A 755 -24.34 -27.11 40.81
CA LYS A 755 -24.01 -28.51 41.05
C LYS A 755 -23.23 -28.73 42.34
N GLU A 756 -23.40 -29.90 42.90
CA GLU A 756 -22.67 -30.39 44.08
C GLU A 756 -21.55 -31.31 43.57
N VAL A 757 -20.33 -30.93 43.79
CA VAL A 757 -19.14 -31.68 43.32
C VAL A 757 -18.38 -32.25 44.51
N ASP A 758 -17.98 -33.51 44.39
CA ASP A 758 -17.18 -34.22 45.38
C ASP A 758 -15.68 -34.05 45.13
N ARG A 759 -14.85 -34.62 46.02
CA ARG A 759 -13.38 -34.49 45.97
C ARG A 759 -12.73 -35.09 44.71
N THR A 760 -13.41 -35.97 44.02
CA THR A 760 -12.89 -36.59 42.80
C THR A 760 -13.15 -35.74 41.55
N HIS A 761 -14.08 -34.80 41.65
CA HIS A 761 -14.44 -33.92 40.58
C HIS A 761 -13.37 -32.84 40.35
N PRO A 762 -12.95 -32.58 39.07
CA PRO A 762 -11.89 -31.59 38.79
C PRO A 762 -12.19 -30.20 39.31
N PHE A 763 -13.45 -29.82 39.47
CA PHE A 763 -13.86 -28.49 39.94
C PHE A 763 -13.86 -28.31 41.45
N TYR A 764 -13.68 -29.36 42.23
CA TYR A 764 -13.73 -29.32 43.68
C TYR A 764 -12.75 -28.29 44.28
N ASN A 765 -11.50 -28.31 43.79
CA ASN A 765 -10.42 -27.44 44.30
C ASN A 765 -10.31 -26.10 43.55
N LEU A 766 -11.28 -25.71 42.74
CA LEU A 766 -11.26 -24.42 42.04
C LEU A 766 -11.39 -23.25 43.02
N GLN A 767 -10.32 -22.45 43.15
CA GLN A 767 -10.22 -21.35 44.14
C GLN A 767 -10.53 -19.99 43.52
N GLY A 768 -10.93 -19.04 44.36
CA GLY A 768 -11.13 -17.64 44.07
C GLY A 768 -12.15 -17.40 42.94
N SER A 769 -11.79 -16.54 42.00
CA SER A 769 -12.61 -16.20 40.82
C SER A 769 -12.17 -16.92 39.55
N ASN A 770 -11.39 -18.00 39.65
CA ASN A 770 -10.88 -18.73 38.50
C ASN A 770 -11.99 -19.40 37.70
N ASN A 771 -11.77 -19.52 36.39
CA ASN A 771 -12.57 -20.32 35.46
C ASN A 771 -11.87 -21.65 35.21
N ILE A 772 -12.68 -22.69 34.92
CA ILE A 772 -12.22 -23.98 34.50
C ILE A 772 -13.17 -24.54 33.42
N VAL A 773 -12.61 -25.16 32.40
CA VAL A 773 -13.32 -25.86 31.33
C VAL A 773 -12.78 -27.27 31.22
N ALA A 774 -13.65 -28.26 31.25
CA ALA A 774 -13.35 -29.65 31.00
C ALA A 774 -13.96 -30.05 29.65
N LEU A 775 -13.11 -30.47 28.72
CA LEU A 775 -13.49 -30.93 27.38
C LEU A 775 -13.39 -32.46 27.33
N THR A 776 -14.52 -33.15 27.20
CA THR A 776 -14.59 -34.58 26.91
C THR A 776 -14.80 -34.76 25.41
N THR A 777 -13.87 -35.45 24.76
CA THR A 777 -13.93 -35.67 23.32
C THR A 777 -13.85 -37.16 23.02
N GLU A 778 -13.90 -37.58 21.75
CA GLU A 778 -13.68 -38.98 21.39
C GLU A 778 -12.25 -39.43 21.77
N ARG A 779 -11.24 -38.55 21.65
CA ARG A 779 -9.85 -38.83 22.01
C ARG A 779 -9.59 -38.72 23.51
N TYR A 780 -10.21 -37.76 24.19
CA TYR A 780 -10.06 -37.50 25.63
C TYR A 780 -11.33 -37.90 26.39
N ARG A 781 -11.72 -39.15 26.25
CA ARG A 781 -12.99 -39.66 26.80
C ARG A 781 -12.88 -40.04 28.27
N GLU A 782 -11.83 -40.76 28.61
CA GLU A 782 -11.59 -41.25 29.97
C GLU A 782 -10.97 -40.14 30.85
N TYR A 783 -10.07 -39.35 30.28
CA TYR A 783 -9.41 -38.24 30.94
C TYR A 783 -9.72 -36.95 30.19
N PRO A 784 -10.74 -36.18 30.60
CA PRO A 784 -11.08 -34.92 29.95
C PRO A 784 -9.92 -33.92 29.97
N MET A 785 -9.77 -33.16 28.90
CA MET A 785 -8.81 -32.05 28.86
C MET A 785 -9.29 -30.92 29.74
N LEU A 786 -8.42 -30.43 30.64
CA LEU A 786 -8.75 -29.33 31.57
C LEU A 786 -7.99 -28.06 31.19
N ILE A 787 -8.71 -26.94 31.10
CA ILE A 787 -8.16 -25.60 30.91
C ILE A 787 -8.61 -24.75 32.07
N GLN A 788 -7.66 -24.25 32.89
CA GLN A 788 -7.96 -23.52 34.11
C GLN A 788 -7.09 -22.28 34.24
N GLY A 789 -7.66 -21.18 34.75
CA GLY A 789 -6.94 -19.95 35.05
C GLY A 789 -7.87 -18.76 35.31
N TYR A 790 -7.33 -17.55 35.28
CA TYR A 790 -8.12 -16.33 35.45
C TYR A 790 -9.16 -16.19 34.33
N GLY A 791 -10.44 -16.12 34.67
CA GLY A 791 -11.55 -15.98 33.75
C GLY A 791 -12.00 -14.54 33.52
N ALA A 792 -11.34 -13.56 34.16
CA ALA A 792 -11.59 -12.13 34.04
C ALA A 792 -10.31 -11.34 34.32
N GLY A 793 -10.32 -10.06 34.02
CA GLY A 793 -9.22 -9.12 34.25
C GLY A 793 -8.81 -8.39 32.97
N ALA A 794 -8.64 -7.07 33.06
CA ALA A 794 -8.34 -6.23 31.90
C ALA A 794 -7.06 -6.65 31.15
N SER A 795 -5.98 -6.86 31.91
CA SER A 795 -4.68 -7.22 31.36
C SER A 795 -4.70 -8.61 30.72
N VAL A 796 -5.38 -9.59 31.34
CA VAL A 796 -5.51 -10.96 30.83
C VAL A 796 -6.39 -10.99 29.58
N THR A 797 -7.49 -10.23 29.56
CA THR A 797 -8.36 -10.11 28.37
C THR A 797 -7.62 -9.41 27.24
N ALA A 798 -6.89 -8.33 27.51
CA ALA A 798 -6.06 -7.65 26.52
C ALA A 798 -4.99 -8.60 25.93
N ALA A 799 -4.35 -9.42 26.77
CA ALA A 799 -3.39 -10.42 26.31
C ALA A 799 -4.05 -11.48 25.42
N GLY A 800 -5.28 -11.88 25.69
CA GLY A 800 -6.03 -12.79 24.81
C GLY A 800 -6.40 -12.16 23.46
N VAL A 801 -6.77 -10.88 23.44
CA VAL A 801 -6.96 -10.12 22.18
C VAL A 801 -5.63 -10.02 21.42
N PHE A 802 -4.55 -9.73 22.13
CA PHE A 802 -3.21 -9.68 21.56
C PHE A 802 -2.78 -11.03 20.97
N ALA A 803 -3.07 -12.14 21.64
CA ALA A 803 -2.83 -13.50 21.12
C ALA A 803 -3.62 -13.75 19.81
N ASN A 804 -4.85 -13.27 19.71
CA ASN A 804 -5.62 -13.33 18.46
C ASN A 804 -4.97 -12.51 17.33
N ILE A 805 -4.42 -11.32 17.63
CA ILE A 805 -3.64 -10.53 16.65
C ILE A 805 -2.43 -11.33 16.19
N MET A 806 -1.70 -11.95 17.13
CA MET A 806 -0.52 -12.76 16.81
C MET A 806 -0.87 -14.01 15.99
N SER A 807 -2.03 -14.63 16.22
CA SER A 807 -2.49 -15.78 15.42
C SER A 807 -2.73 -15.40 13.95
N ILE A 808 -3.25 -14.21 13.68
CA ILE A 808 -3.40 -13.67 12.32
C ILE A 808 -2.03 -13.35 11.71
N ALA A 809 -1.11 -12.84 12.51
CA ALA A 809 0.24 -12.52 12.06
C ALA A 809 1.05 -13.75 11.62
N ASN A 810 0.82 -14.91 12.20
CA ASN A 810 1.60 -16.13 11.96
C ASN A 810 1.14 -16.97 10.75
N ILE A 811 0.10 -16.57 10.04
CA ILE A 811 -0.45 -17.28 8.88
C ILE A 811 0.16 -16.82 7.55
#